data_516a5095f103344aac426b6a430415ff
#
_entry.id   516a5095f103344aac426b6a430415ff
#
_cell.length_a   1.000
_cell.length_b   1.000
_cell.length_c   1.000
_cell.angle_alpha   90.00
_cell.angle_beta   90.00
_cell.angle_gamma   90.00
#
_symmetry.space_group_name_H-M   'P 1'
#
loop_
_entity.id
_entity.type
_entity.pdbx_description
1 polymer ?
#
loop_
_entity_poly.entity_id
_entity_poly.type
_entity_poly.pdbx_seq_one_letter_code
_entity_poly.pdbx_strand_id
1 'polypeptide(L)'
;MAIELPLTVHILYHKEYKEGAKVYSNLYKMLCRDSHNPFASGLDIPVYFHTDENDTSLQPVPTNLSAKTFILILVDQNMYLSKEWKEYVINTLLKQQKDTVQICAVSLYKYAFEFSSELGACQFFSFGNESLLLHWGEFQTRLYDNLIRFLNIDGLNQLRIFISHSKRDICSHGERLAKDLRDYLLQRGTKLSSFFDVNSIMEGGDFESQILESADKAIMIVIFSETYSSREWCIKEILQAKKNNRPVIAVFDIDGDIDRVFPYIGNIPATIYKNDWTPVVNLLLRTTLGMTYQKLLLSKFPDDLNKVAFAPDAYCLSNIPAENRNKEMLYPEPPLSYDELEILKNINGNKVNIMTPMQFNAKDCNFKQRSVAISISESEDQHQNGIGQDMLDDVTLEMLRHILIANGKIVYGGNLQQDGFTERFRDLSFQYGQYRHLALGKQEPNNPEDERYMTAFIAWPFHLTIDNDQRSEFKHCRVDIHFCKPCDMVSPEEAKSGVEGTDAEKREKRARSLTVMREDMESSKYSDGTNEDKELLARIFIGGKTVSSYGSKPGILEEFEISLKHNRPIFLLGGFGGETRRIVDHINKVPGKEIVGLKQIEFKELNNQVTDKNEIEVLSNSTNIFEIIPIVLRALNNIAK
;
A
#
# COMPACT_ATOMS: atom_id res chain seq x y z
N MET A 1 -6.63 5.58 -17.53
CA MET A 1 -6.42 7.03 -17.30
C MET A 1 -5.50 7.13 -16.09
N ALA A 2 -4.37 7.81 -16.18
CA ALA A 2 -3.50 8.01 -15.01
C ALA A 2 -4.27 8.87 -13.99
N ILE A 3 -4.34 8.41 -12.74
CA ILE A 3 -5.04 9.10 -11.66
C ILE A 3 -3.99 9.93 -10.91
N GLU A 4 -4.17 11.25 -10.91
CA GLU A 4 -3.35 12.14 -10.11
C GLU A 4 -3.61 11.91 -8.62
N LEU A 5 -2.57 11.57 -7.87
CA LEU A 5 -2.66 11.36 -6.43
C LEU A 5 -2.99 12.67 -5.70
N PRO A 6 -3.83 12.65 -4.65
CA PRO A 6 -4.12 13.85 -3.87
C PRO A 6 -2.90 14.40 -3.12
N LEU A 7 -2.05 13.52 -2.60
CA LEU A 7 -0.93 13.86 -1.71
C LEU A 7 0.20 12.83 -1.82
N THR A 8 1.44 13.32 -1.78
CA THR A 8 2.65 12.53 -1.49
C THR A 8 3.39 13.13 -0.31
N VAL A 9 4.09 12.28 0.44
CA VAL A 9 4.93 12.69 1.58
C VAL A 9 6.38 12.32 1.28
N HIS A 10 7.28 13.28 1.44
CA HIS A 10 8.71 13.09 1.26
C HIS A 10 9.44 13.37 2.57
N ILE A 11 10.28 12.42 3.02
CA ILE A 11 11.09 12.56 4.21
C ILE A 11 12.55 12.73 3.82
N LEU A 12 13.23 13.71 4.40
CA LEU A 12 14.63 14.02 4.14
C LEU A 12 15.44 13.83 5.42
N TYR A 13 16.52 13.07 5.34
CA TYR A 13 17.43 12.86 6.46
C TYR A 13 18.88 12.63 6.00
N HIS A 14 19.82 12.99 6.86
CA HIS A 14 21.25 12.77 6.63
C HIS A 14 21.59 11.27 6.72
N LYS A 15 22.44 10.74 5.84
CA LYS A 15 22.83 9.32 5.82
C LYS A 15 23.34 8.78 7.17
N GLU A 16 24.03 9.62 7.94
CA GLU A 16 24.55 9.24 9.26
C GLU A 16 23.49 9.30 10.37
N TYR A 17 22.25 9.70 10.08
CA TYR A 17 21.16 9.65 11.05
C TYR A 17 20.67 8.20 11.21
N LYS A 18 21.13 7.53 12.26
CA LYS A 18 20.92 6.09 12.49
C LYS A 18 19.47 5.63 12.53
N GLU A 19 18.55 6.50 12.91
CA GLU A 19 17.12 6.18 13.00
C GLU A 19 16.36 6.53 11.71
N GLY A 20 16.99 7.17 10.72
CA GLY A 20 16.34 7.68 9.51
C GLY A 20 15.55 6.63 8.76
N ALA A 21 16.17 5.49 8.46
CA ALA A 21 15.50 4.37 7.79
C ALA A 21 14.33 3.79 8.61
N LYS A 22 14.46 3.72 9.94
CA LYS A 22 13.39 3.25 10.83
C LYS A 22 12.21 4.22 10.88
N VAL A 23 12.50 5.51 10.93
CA VAL A 23 11.47 6.57 10.88
C VAL A 23 10.74 6.52 9.54
N TYR A 24 11.46 6.34 8.43
CA TYR A 24 10.85 6.15 7.11
C TYR A 24 9.92 4.93 7.07
N SER A 25 10.39 3.75 7.48
CA SER A 25 9.58 2.53 7.48
C SER A 25 8.33 2.68 8.35
N ASN A 26 8.44 3.30 9.53
CA ASN A 26 7.29 3.58 10.38
C ASN A 26 6.31 4.57 9.72
N LEU A 27 6.80 5.61 9.01
CA LEU A 27 5.96 6.54 8.26
C LEU A 27 5.27 5.86 7.08
N TYR A 28 5.99 4.99 6.36
CA TYR A 28 5.42 4.22 5.26
C TYR A 28 4.25 3.36 5.74
N LYS A 29 4.44 2.57 6.80
CA LYS A 29 3.38 1.75 7.41
C LYS A 29 2.20 2.58 7.92
N MET A 30 2.47 3.76 8.44
CA MET A 30 1.45 4.65 9.00
C MET A 30 0.61 5.33 7.93
N LEU A 31 1.22 5.80 6.85
CA LEU A 31 0.58 6.62 5.82
C LEU A 31 0.25 5.86 4.54
N CYS A 32 1.07 4.89 4.14
CA CYS A 32 0.80 4.08 2.96
C CYS A 32 0.16 2.75 3.35
N ARG A 33 0.94 1.71 3.51
CA ARG A 33 0.50 0.36 3.86
C ARG A 33 1.57 -0.38 4.67
N ASP A 34 1.14 -1.38 5.43
CA ASP A 34 2.06 -2.36 6.03
C ASP A 34 2.20 -3.57 5.11
N SER A 35 3.33 -3.66 4.40
CA SER A 35 3.63 -4.78 3.50
C SER A 35 3.71 -6.14 4.20
N HIS A 36 3.92 -6.15 5.53
CA HIS A 36 3.89 -7.37 6.34
C HIS A 36 2.47 -7.78 6.77
N ASN A 37 1.50 -6.86 6.64
CA ASN A 37 0.09 -7.14 6.82
C ASN A 37 -0.70 -6.66 5.59
N PRO A 38 -0.59 -7.36 4.47
CA PRO A 38 -1.16 -6.94 3.19
C PRO A 38 -2.69 -6.91 3.18
N PHE A 39 -3.32 -7.45 4.20
CA PHE A 39 -4.79 -7.44 4.37
C PHE A 39 -5.30 -6.23 5.14
N ALA A 40 -4.42 -5.51 5.85
CA ALA A 40 -4.82 -4.30 6.56
C ALA A 40 -5.05 -3.15 5.58
N SER A 41 -6.10 -2.37 5.84
CA SER A 41 -6.31 -1.12 5.12
C SER A 41 -5.25 -0.10 5.50
N GLY A 42 -4.53 0.44 4.50
CA GLY A 42 -3.66 1.59 4.63
C GLY A 42 -4.43 2.92 4.46
N LEU A 43 -3.69 4.02 4.41
CA LEU A 43 -4.21 5.31 3.97
C LEU A 43 -3.95 5.55 2.47
N ASP A 44 -3.08 4.73 1.86
CA ASP A 44 -2.65 4.78 0.46
C ASP A 44 -1.91 6.07 0.08
N ILE A 45 -1.39 6.81 1.07
CA ILE A 45 -0.59 8.02 0.86
C ILE A 45 0.87 7.61 0.64
N PRO A 46 1.44 7.77 -0.55
CA PRO A 46 2.82 7.35 -0.82
C PRO A 46 3.83 8.16 -0.01
N VAL A 47 4.85 7.47 0.49
CA VAL A 47 5.95 8.05 1.26
C VAL A 47 7.26 7.73 0.58
N TYR A 48 8.04 8.76 0.28
CA TYR A 48 9.37 8.67 -0.32
C TYR A 48 10.42 9.20 0.67
N PHE A 49 11.67 8.76 0.55
CA PHE A 49 12.75 9.34 1.32
C PHE A 49 13.87 9.87 0.43
N HIS A 50 14.66 10.78 0.95
CA HIS A 50 15.83 11.36 0.30
C HIS A 50 16.97 11.46 1.30
N THR A 51 18.15 11.02 0.87
CA THR A 51 19.37 11.03 1.68
C THR A 51 20.57 11.31 0.78
N ASP A 52 21.72 11.61 1.37
CA ASP A 52 22.99 11.88 0.70
C ASP A 52 23.90 10.64 0.63
N GLU A 53 23.33 9.44 0.58
CA GLU A 53 24.11 8.23 0.34
C GLU A 53 24.81 8.32 -1.03
N ASN A 54 26.13 8.12 -1.08
CA ASN A 54 26.97 8.02 -2.28
C ASN A 54 27.31 9.30 -3.06
N ASP A 55 27.73 10.38 -2.42
CA ASP A 55 28.30 11.58 -3.07
C ASP A 55 27.50 12.16 -4.26
N THR A 56 26.27 11.72 -4.47
CA THR A 56 25.38 12.30 -5.46
C THR A 56 24.81 13.61 -4.92
N SER A 57 24.86 14.64 -5.74
CA SER A 57 24.23 15.92 -5.39
C SER A 57 22.75 15.69 -5.04
N LEU A 58 22.30 16.23 -3.91
CA LEU A 58 20.89 16.21 -3.51
C LEU A 58 20.04 16.85 -4.61
N GLN A 59 19.07 16.12 -5.12
CA GLN A 59 18.21 16.55 -6.23
C GLN A 59 16.93 17.21 -5.67
N PRO A 60 16.29 18.12 -6.42
CA PRO A 60 14.98 18.65 -6.06
C PRO A 60 13.98 17.51 -5.80
N VAL A 61 13.13 17.69 -4.78
CA VAL A 61 12.04 16.75 -4.50
C VAL A 61 11.05 16.76 -5.66
N PRO A 62 10.65 15.60 -6.22
CA PRO A 62 9.64 15.55 -7.27
C PRO A 62 8.29 16.06 -6.74
N THR A 63 7.80 17.18 -7.28
CA THR A 63 6.53 17.80 -6.89
C THR A 63 5.41 17.62 -7.92
N ASN A 64 5.65 16.79 -8.91
CA ASN A 64 4.70 16.47 -9.98
C ASN A 64 4.04 15.09 -9.84
N LEU A 65 4.35 14.35 -8.76
CA LEU A 65 3.77 13.02 -8.50
C LEU A 65 2.34 13.09 -7.95
N SER A 66 1.92 14.25 -7.46
CA SER A 66 0.63 14.45 -6.81
C SER A 66 0.17 15.90 -6.89
N ALA A 67 -1.12 16.14 -6.62
CA ALA A 67 -1.69 17.49 -6.54
C ALA A 67 -1.05 18.30 -5.40
N LYS A 68 -0.69 17.65 -4.29
CA LYS A 68 -0.01 18.28 -3.14
C LYS A 68 1.16 17.43 -2.66
N THR A 69 2.27 18.08 -2.33
CA THR A 69 3.51 17.45 -1.84
C THR A 69 3.84 17.98 -0.44
N PHE A 70 3.95 17.07 0.53
CA PHE A 70 4.37 17.39 1.89
C PHE A 70 5.81 16.92 2.12
N ILE A 71 6.69 17.83 2.52
CA ILE A 71 8.11 17.59 2.72
C ILE A 71 8.44 17.70 4.20
N LEU A 72 9.01 16.63 4.76
CA LEU A 72 9.42 16.51 6.16
C LEU A 72 10.94 16.42 6.25
N ILE A 73 11.58 17.39 6.90
CA ILE A 73 13.03 17.43 7.06
C ILE A 73 13.40 17.03 8.50
N LEU A 74 14.19 15.97 8.66
CA LEU A 74 14.71 15.54 9.96
C LEU A 74 16.04 16.22 10.23
N VAL A 75 16.03 17.31 10.99
CA VAL A 75 17.23 18.11 11.29
C VAL A 75 17.94 17.55 12.51
N ASP A 76 18.83 16.59 12.30
CA ASP A 76 19.74 16.05 13.31
C ASP A 76 21.07 16.83 13.37
N GLN A 77 21.99 16.42 14.24
CA GLN A 77 23.30 17.06 14.37
C GLN A 77 24.12 16.95 13.08
N ASN A 78 24.07 15.81 12.37
CA ASN A 78 24.87 15.61 11.17
C ASN A 78 24.39 16.52 10.04
N MET A 79 23.07 16.58 9.81
CA MET A 79 22.48 17.50 8.84
C MET A 79 22.79 18.96 9.20
N TYR A 80 22.71 19.32 10.49
CA TYR A 80 23.00 20.68 10.95
C TYR A 80 24.44 21.09 10.65
N LEU A 81 25.42 20.19 10.77
CA LEU A 81 26.84 20.47 10.52
C LEU A 81 27.20 20.39 9.03
N SER A 82 26.42 19.74 8.21
CA SER A 82 26.68 19.58 6.77
C SER A 82 26.44 20.89 6.01
N LYS A 83 27.48 21.38 5.34
CA LYS A 83 27.39 22.54 4.45
C LYS A 83 26.54 22.23 3.21
N GLU A 84 26.67 21.04 2.67
CA GLU A 84 25.94 20.57 1.49
C GLU A 84 24.44 20.55 1.74
N TRP A 85 24.03 20.00 2.88
CA TRP A 85 22.62 20.00 3.28
C TRP A 85 22.07 21.41 3.49
N LYS A 86 22.85 22.33 4.09
CA LYS A 86 22.44 23.73 4.24
C LYS A 86 22.24 24.41 2.89
N GLU A 87 23.19 24.25 1.97
CA GLU A 87 23.11 24.80 0.63
C GLU A 87 21.92 24.21 -0.15
N TYR A 88 21.70 22.90 -0.05
CA TYR A 88 20.58 22.23 -0.69
C TYR A 88 19.23 22.71 -0.16
N VAL A 89 19.06 22.76 1.16
CA VAL A 89 17.79 23.19 1.78
C VAL A 89 17.48 24.63 1.40
N ILE A 90 18.44 25.56 1.50
CA ILE A 90 18.23 26.98 1.22
C ILE A 90 18.06 27.23 -0.29
N ASN A 91 18.94 26.68 -1.10
CA ASN A 91 19.02 27.03 -2.52
C ASN A 91 18.10 26.22 -3.42
N THR A 92 17.65 25.04 -2.99
CA THR A 92 16.83 24.14 -3.77
C THR A 92 15.49 23.90 -3.12
N LEU A 93 15.47 23.33 -1.92
CA LEU A 93 14.25 22.83 -1.31
C LEU A 93 13.25 23.93 -0.92
N LEU A 94 13.71 24.96 -0.18
CA LEU A 94 12.83 26.06 0.26
C LEU A 94 12.27 26.88 -0.91
N LYS A 95 12.95 26.88 -2.06
CA LYS A 95 12.45 27.53 -3.29
C LYS A 95 11.30 26.74 -3.94
N GLN A 96 11.09 25.47 -3.56
CA GLN A 96 9.97 24.68 -4.04
C GLN A 96 8.67 24.96 -3.27
N GLN A 97 8.73 25.67 -2.12
CA GLN A 97 7.55 25.96 -1.30
C GLN A 97 6.54 26.82 -2.07
N LYS A 98 5.30 26.39 -2.06
CA LYS A 98 4.14 27.05 -2.68
C LYS A 98 2.85 26.46 -2.10
N ASP A 99 1.68 26.92 -2.51
CA ASP A 99 0.39 26.44 -2.00
C ASP A 99 0.18 24.91 -2.16
N THR A 100 0.85 24.30 -3.15
CA THR A 100 0.82 22.85 -3.40
C THR A 100 2.02 22.10 -2.80
N VAL A 101 2.97 22.79 -2.17
CA VAL A 101 4.17 22.17 -1.56
C VAL A 101 4.39 22.76 -0.17
N GLN A 102 4.19 21.96 0.86
CA GLN A 102 4.42 22.36 2.25
C GLN A 102 5.68 21.70 2.80
N ILE A 103 6.54 22.51 3.42
CA ILE A 103 7.78 22.06 4.05
C ILE A 103 7.63 22.21 5.56
N CYS A 104 7.91 21.13 6.31
CA CYS A 104 7.95 21.08 7.76
C CYS A 104 9.28 20.49 8.23
N ALA A 105 9.82 20.98 9.32
CA ALA A 105 11.04 20.44 9.90
C ALA A 105 10.79 19.76 11.26
N VAL A 106 11.54 18.71 11.54
CA VAL A 106 11.60 18.03 12.84
C VAL A 106 12.92 18.40 13.51
N SER A 107 12.86 19.01 14.70
CA SER A 107 14.05 19.33 15.48
C SER A 107 14.49 18.10 16.27
N LEU A 108 15.60 17.50 15.87
CA LEU A 108 16.27 16.37 16.52
C LEU A 108 17.62 16.79 17.12
N TYR A 109 17.93 18.08 17.05
CA TYR A 109 19.12 18.69 17.58
C TYR A 109 18.79 20.05 18.21
N LYS A 110 19.39 20.36 19.36
CA LYS A 110 19.05 21.56 20.14
C LYS A 110 19.17 22.89 19.37
N TYR A 111 20.04 22.94 18.34
CA TYR A 111 20.24 24.12 17.49
C TYR A 111 19.55 24.00 16.12
N ALA A 112 18.65 23.04 15.92
CA ALA A 112 17.97 22.83 14.63
C ALA A 112 17.25 24.10 14.14
N PHE A 113 16.73 24.94 15.04
CA PHE A 113 16.09 26.21 14.69
C PHE A 113 17.06 27.27 14.12
N GLU A 114 18.36 27.11 14.36
CA GLU A 114 19.43 27.97 13.85
C GLU A 114 20.03 27.43 12.53
N PHE A 115 19.42 26.38 11.95
CA PHE A 115 19.91 25.76 10.71
C PHE A 115 19.97 26.79 9.56
N SER A 116 18.90 27.54 9.36
CA SER A 116 18.85 28.75 8.54
C SER A 116 17.70 29.67 9.02
N SER A 117 17.77 30.96 8.69
CA SER A 117 16.68 31.92 9.00
C SER A 117 15.39 31.55 8.30
N GLU A 118 15.51 31.07 7.07
CA GLU A 118 14.39 30.69 6.21
C GLU A 118 13.69 29.42 6.73
N LEU A 119 14.47 28.40 7.11
CA LEU A 119 13.90 27.18 7.69
C LEU A 119 13.35 27.46 9.10
N GLY A 120 13.99 28.34 9.87
CA GLY A 120 13.50 28.76 11.18
C GLY A 120 12.13 29.46 11.15
N ALA A 121 11.76 30.04 10.01
CA ALA A 121 10.44 30.63 9.80
C ALA A 121 9.37 29.56 9.44
N CYS A 122 9.77 28.33 9.08
CA CYS A 122 8.87 27.22 8.82
C CYS A 122 8.34 26.60 10.11
N GLN A 123 7.31 25.78 10.00
CA GLN A 123 6.78 25.04 11.12
C GLN A 123 7.74 23.92 11.55
N PHE A 124 8.07 23.88 12.86
CA PHE A 124 8.89 22.83 13.45
C PHE A 124 8.10 21.92 14.37
N PHE A 125 8.35 20.63 14.26
CA PHE A 125 8.03 19.66 15.30
C PHE A 125 9.21 19.52 16.24
N SER A 126 9.12 20.06 17.47
CA SER A 126 10.21 20.00 18.44
C SER A 126 9.98 18.93 19.48
N PHE A 127 10.98 18.04 19.62
CA PHE A 127 11.02 16.97 20.63
C PHE A 127 12.31 17.04 21.48
N GLY A 128 12.97 18.18 21.48
CA GLY A 128 14.25 18.36 22.19
C GLY A 128 15.41 17.66 21.47
N ASN A 129 16.28 17.00 22.25
CA ASN A 129 17.40 16.20 21.73
C ASN A 129 17.13 14.68 21.87
N GLU A 130 15.90 14.31 22.10
CA GLU A 130 15.51 12.92 22.28
C GLU A 130 15.20 12.25 20.92
N SER A 131 15.24 10.93 20.91
CA SER A 131 14.86 10.15 19.74
C SER A 131 13.40 10.42 19.37
N LEU A 132 13.14 10.66 18.09
CA LEU A 132 11.78 10.82 17.57
C LEU A 132 10.90 9.59 17.87
N LEU A 133 11.50 8.40 17.89
CA LEU A 133 10.81 7.15 18.16
C LEU A 133 10.24 7.06 19.58
N LEU A 134 10.85 7.76 20.56
CA LEU A 134 10.33 7.84 21.93
C LEU A 134 9.06 8.71 22.01
N HIS A 135 8.91 9.67 21.11
CA HIS A 135 7.77 10.60 21.03
C HIS A 135 6.83 10.27 19.87
N TRP A 136 6.88 9.03 19.37
CA TRP A 136 6.19 8.63 18.13
C TRP A 136 4.69 8.96 18.16
N GLY A 137 3.99 8.69 19.26
CA GLY A 137 2.56 8.96 19.39
C GLY A 137 2.22 10.46 19.27
N GLU A 138 3.01 11.34 19.86
CA GLU A 138 2.83 12.78 19.74
C GLU A 138 3.19 13.28 18.33
N PHE A 139 4.25 12.74 17.75
CA PHE A 139 4.63 13.04 16.38
C PHE A 139 3.53 12.66 15.39
N GLN A 140 2.94 11.47 15.53
CA GLN A 140 1.80 11.03 14.73
C GLN A 140 0.64 12.02 14.81
N THR A 141 0.25 12.42 16.03
CA THR A 141 -0.83 13.39 16.24
C THR A 141 -0.57 14.69 15.47
N ARG A 142 0.62 15.25 15.59
CA ARG A 142 0.99 16.50 14.94
C ARG A 142 1.08 16.35 13.42
N LEU A 143 1.60 15.24 12.94
CA LEU A 143 1.73 15.00 11.49
C LEU A 143 0.35 14.83 10.84
N TYR A 144 -0.52 14.02 11.42
CA TYR A 144 -1.89 13.86 10.91
C TYR A 144 -2.64 15.19 10.84
N ASP A 145 -2.55 16.01 11.90
CA ASP A 145 -3.14 17.35 11.94
C ASP A 145 -2.65 18.21 10.77
N ASN A 146 -1.32 18.27 10.57
CA ASN A 146 -0.74 19.06 9.49
C ASN A 146 -1.17 18.58 8.11
N LEU A 147 -1.20 17.26 7.88
CA LEU A 147 -1.62 16.69 6.59
C LEU A 147 -3.10 16.96 6.30
N ILE A 148 -3.99 16.86 7.31
CA ILE A 148 -5.41 17.18 7.15
C ILE A 148 -5.61 18.65 6.77
N ARG A 149 -4.94 19.56 7.49
CA ARG A 149 -4.99 21.02 7.20
C ARG A 149 -4.46 21.32 5.80
N PHE A 150 -3.34 20.69 5.43
CA PHE A 150 -2.74 20.88 4.12
C PHE A 150 -3.65 20.40 3.00
N LEU A 151 -4.36 19.29 3.18
CA LEU A 151 -5.35 18.81 2.20
C LEU A 151 -6.54 19.75 2.04
N ASN A 152 -7.00 20.41 3.11
CA ASN A 152 -8.02 21.47 3.21
C ASN A 152 -9.13 21.42 2.13
N ILE A 153 -10.01 20.40 2.23
CA ILE A 153 -11.09 20.21 1.25
C ILE A 153 -12.25 21.19 1.45
N ASP A 154 -12.59 21.49 2.69
CA ASP A 154 -13.83 22.18 3.05
C ASP A 154 -13.62 23.63 3.54
N GLY A 155 -12.39 24.18 3.47
CA GLY A 155 -12.07 25.52 4.01
C GLY A 155 -12.25 25.62 5.53
N LEU A 156 -12.36 24.47 6.23
CA LEU A 156 -12.59 24.40 7.66
C LEU A 156 -11.25 24.58 8.40
N ASN A 157 -11.11 25.75 9.02
CA ASN A 157 -9.94 26.02 9.88
C ASN A 157 -9.93 25.15 11.16
N GLN A 158 -11.05 24.52 11.51
CA GLN A 158 -11.23 23.73 12.73
C GLN A 158 -12.12 22.50 12.47
N LEU A 159 -11.69 21.34 12.98
CA LEU A 159 -12.53 20.14 13.00
C LEU A 159 -13.49 20.18 14.18
N ARG A 160 -14.77 20.02 13.92
CA ARG A 160 -15.76 19.83 14.97
C ARG A 160 -15.77 18.39 15.44
N ILE A 161 -15.82 18.18 16.76
CA ILE A 161 -15.91 16.84 17.34
C ILE A 161 -17.26 16.71 18.04
N PHE A 162 -17.91 15.59 17.78
CA PHE A 162 -19.10 15.16 18.51
C PHE A 162 -18.76 13.90 19.31
N ILE A 163 -18.93 13.96 20.66
CA ILE A 163 -18.70 12.82 21.55
C ILE A 163 -20.05 12.22 21.90
N SER A 164 -20.32 11.05 21.33
CA SER A 164 -21.52 10.25 21.63
C SER A 164 -21.25 9.29 22.79
N HIS A 165 -22.08 9.31 23.81
CA HIS A 165 -21.98 8.43 24.97
C HIS A 165 -23.37 8.18 25.59
N SER A 166 -23.52 7.11 26.39
CA SER A 166 -24.74 6.82 27.10
C SER A 166 -24.83 7.65 28.38
N LYS A 167 -25.86 8.51 28.50
CA LYS A 167 -26.09 9.33 29.71
C LYS A 167 -26.58 8.53 30.93
N ARG A 168 -26.94 7.25 30.77
CA ARG A 168 -27.37 6.39 31.89
C ARG A 168 -26.27 5.57 32.51
N ASP A 169 -25.04 5.73 32.02
CA ASP A 169 -23.86 5.15 32.65
C ASP A 169 -23.44 5.94 33.91
N ILE A 170 -24.44 6.32 34.76
CA ILE A 170 -24.27 7.24 35.90
C ILE A 170 -23.33 6.66 36.96
N CYS A 171 -23.19 5.36 37.02
CA CYS A 171 -22.24 4.67 37.90
C CYS A 171 -21.02 4.16 37.14
N SER A 172 -20.99 4.30 35.82
CA SER A 172 -19.96 3.82 34.94
C SER A 172 -19.11 4.95 34.36
N HIS A 173 -18.05 4.58 33.77
CA HIS A 173 -16.98 5.47 33.28
C HIS A 173 -17.41 6.36 32.09
N GLY A 174 -18.48 6.04 31.34
CA GLY A 174 -18.80 6.66 30.04
C GLY A 174 -19.00 8.19 30.06
N GLU A 175 -19.82 8.75 31.00
CA GLU A 175 -19.99 10.21 31.11
C GLU A 175 -18.70 10.87 31.62
N ARG A 176 -18.00 10.21 32.57
CA ARG A 176 -16.72 10.68 33.07
C ARG A 176 -15.68 10.69 31.96
N LEU A 177 -15.59 9.63 31.16
CA LEU A 177 -14.66 9.55 30.02
C LEU A 177 -14.96 10.59 28.95
N ALA A 178 -16.22 10.88 28.65
CA ALA A 178 -16.59 11.94 27.73
C ALA A 178 -16.07 13.31 28.20
N LYS A 179 -16.20 13.56 29.50
CA LYS A 179 -15.67 14.78 30.13
C LYS A 179 -14.14 14.79 30.15
N ASP A 180 -13.50 13.69 30.55
CA ASP A 180 -12.06 13.55 30.58
C ASP A 180 -11.43 13.71 29.17
N LEU A 181 -12.05 13.13 28.14
CA LEU A 181 -11.64 13.34 26.75
C LEU A 181 -11.77 14.80 26.33
N ARG A 182 -12.89 15.45 26.68
CA ARG A 182 -13.09 16.87 26.42
C ARG A 182 -12.01 17.71 27.07
N ASP A 183 -11.75 17.47 28.36
CA ASP A 183 -10.71 18.18 29.12
C ASP A 183 -9.32 17.94 28.53
N TYR A 184 -9.03 16.69 28.12
CA TYR A 184 -7.79 16.35 27.42
C TYR A 184 -7.59 17.12 26.12
N LEU A 185 -8.64 17.21 25.29
CA LEU A 185 -8.61 17.94 24.02
C LEU A 185 -8.43 19.46 24.25
N LEU A 186 -8.98 19.98 25.36
CA LEU A 186 -8.85 21.40 25.75
C LEU A 186 -7.47 21.73 26.37
N GLN A 187 -6.95 20.85 27.24
CA GLN A 187 -5.74 21.11 28.05
C GLN A 187 -4.43 20.94 27.30
N ARG A 188 -4.37 20.11 26.26
CA ARG A 188 -3.15 19.93 25.46
C ARG A 188 -2.88 21.13 24.59
N GLY A 189 -2.62 22.23 25.27
CA GLY A 189 -1.91 23.43 24.83
C GLY A 189 -1.97 23.77 23.36
N THR A 190 -2.82 24.71 23.02
CA THR A 190 -2.72 25.65 21.90
C THR A 190 -2.85 25.10 20.48
N LYS A 191 -2.34 23.91 20.13
CA LYS A 191 -2.41 23.43 18.73
C LYS A 191 -3.59 22.48 18.47
N LEU A 192 -3.90 21.56 19.37
CA LEU A 192 -5.11 20.74 19.25
C LEU A 192 -6.38 21.54 19.59
N SER A 193 -6.35 22.41 20.58
CA SER A 193 -7.51 23.26 20.94
C SER A 193 -7.85 24.28 19.83
N SER A 194 -6.89 24.69 19.03
CA SER A 194 -7.17 25.50 17.83
C SER A 194 -7.69 24.67 16.65
N PHE A 195 -7.53 23.35 16.72
CA PHE A 195 -7.95 22.42 15.69
C PHE A 195 -9.35 21.87 15.92
N PHE A 196 -9.71 21.66 17.18
CA PHE A 196 -11.04 21.19 17.56
C PHE A 196 -11.89 22.35 18.05
N ASP A 197 -13.05 22.59 17.44
CA ASP A 197 -14.05 23.49 17.98
C ASP A 197 -14.77 22.78 19.15
N VAL A 198 -14.15 22.85 20.30
CA VAL A 198 -14.64 22.22 21.54
C VAL A 198 -15.88 22.92 22.09
N ASN A 199 -16.13 24.18 21.69
CA ASN A 199 -17.34 24.92 22.08
C ASN A 199 -18.59 24.42 21.34
N SER A 200 -18.43 23.65 20.26
CA SER A 200 -19.52 22.98 19.56
C SER A 200 -19.83 21.58 20.10
N ILE A 201 -19.17 21.15 21.20
CA ILE A 201 -19.57 19.93 21.91
C ILE A 201 -20.84 20.24 22.65
N MET A 202 -21.98 19.88 22.06
CA MET A 202 -23.27 20.17 22.64
C MET A 202 -23.62 19.21 23.78
N GLU A 203 -23.85 19.76 24.95
CA GLU A 203 -24.56 19.11 26.03
C GLU A 203 -26.05 19.50 25.95
N GLY A 204 -26.94 18.53 25.66
CA GLY A 204 -28.35 18.55 26.02
C GLY A 204 -29.18 19.77 25.61
N GLY A 205 -29.21 20.18 24.36
CA GLY A 205 -30.16 21.13 23.79
C GLY A 205 -31.29 20.45 23.02
N ASP A 206 -32.17 21.22 22.38
CA ASP A 206 -33.26 20.71 21.52
C ASP A 206 -32.66 19.79 20.43
N PHE A 207 -32.74 18.50 20.71
CA PHE A 207 -31.75 17.50 20.30
C PHE A 207 -31.86 17.15 18.81
N GLU A 208 -33.08 17.25 18.26
CA GLU A 208 -33.35 16.71 16.93
C GLU A 208 -32.83 17.60 15.77
N SER A 209 -33.00 18.90 15.88
CA SER A 209 -32.54 19.86 14.84
C SER A 209 -31.04 20.14 14.93
N GLN A 210 -30.50 20.15 16.15
CA GLN A 210 -29.07 20.45 16.38
C GLN A 210 -28.14 19.28 16.09
N ILE A 211 -28.61 18.03 16.34
CA ILE A 211 -27.86 16.83 15.91
C ILE A 211 -27.78 16.74 14.40
N LEU A 212 -28.84 17.04 13.68
CA LEU A 212 -28.86 17.02 12.22
C LEU A 212 -27.90 18.06 11.62
N GLU A 213 -27.84 19.28 12.17
CA GLU A 213 -26.90 20.31 11.73
C GLU A 213 -25.44 20.05 12.13
N SER A 214 -25.22 19.48 13.33
CA SER A 214 -23.87 19.21 13.83
C SER A 214 -23.26 17.97 13.21
N ALA A 215 -24.05 16.92 12.96
CA ALA A 215 -23.61 15.69 12.30
C ALA A 215 -23.14 15.92 10.85
N ASP A 216 -23.62 16.97 10.18
CA ASP A 216 -23.20 17.30 8.82
C ASP A 216 -21.75 17.81 8.71
N LYS A 217 -21.16 18.27 9.82
CA LYS A 217 -19.83 18.90 9.83
C LYS A 217 -18.89 18.36 10.91
N ALA A 218 -19.32 17.41 11.74
CA ALA A 218 -18.54 16.90 12.85
C ALA A 218 -17.92 15.53 12.58
N ILE A 219 -16.79 15.29 13.23
CA ILE A 219 -16.18 13.97 13.38
C ILE A 219 -16.74 13.36 14.66
N MET A 220 -17.11 12.09 14.63
CA MET A 220 -17.79 11.44 15.75
C MET A 220 -16.85 10.51 16.50
N ILE A 221 -16.84 10.66 17.84
CA ILE A 221 -16.24 9.70 18.77
C ILE A 221 -17.36 9.04 19.55
N VAL A 222 -17.47 7.73 19.45
CA VAL A 222 -18.41 6.91 20.20
C VAL A 222 -17.69 6.33 21.41
N ILE A 223 -18.11 6.69 22.61
CA ILE A 223 -17.70 6.00 23.85
C ILE A 223 -18.68 4.85 24.06
N PHE A 224 -18.21 3.65 23.73
CA PHE A 224 -19.03 2.44 23.72
C PHE A 224 -18.93 1.72 25.06
N SER A 225 -20.01 1.81 25.83
CA SER A 225 -20.22 1.16 27.12
C SER A 225 -21.23 0.03 27.01
N GLU A 226 -21.43 -0.74 28.09
CA GLU A 226 -22.40 -1.84 28.15
C GLU A 226 -23.83 -1.39 27.81
N THR A 227 -24.21 -0.15 28.15
CA THR A 227 -25.55 0.35 27.92
C THR A 227 -25.74 1.05 26.58
N TYR A 228 -24.66 1.33 25.84
CA TYR A 228 -24.70 2.14 24.63
C TYR A 228 -25.66 1.58 23.57
N SER A 229 -25.58 0.29 23.28
CA SER A 229 -26.39 -0.38 22.23
C SER A 229 -27.89 -0.42 22.59
N SER A 230 -28.27 -0.21 23.87
CA SER A 230 -29.65 -0.16 24.30
C SER A 230 -30.27 1.24 24.14
N ARG A 231 -29.50 2.25 23.72
CA ARG A 231 -29.93 3.64 23.60
C ARG A 231 -30.29 4.00 22.17
N GLU A 232 -31.56 4.21 21.93
CA GLU A 232 -32.08 4.56 20.61
C GLU A 232 -31.43 5.83 20.05
N TRP A 233 -31.15 6.83 20.87
CA TRP A 233 -30.51 8.08 20.46
C TRP A 233 -29.04 7.85 20.02
N CYS A 234 -28.29 7.09 20.80
CA CYS A 234 -26.91 6.74 20.44
C CYS A 234 -26.84 6.00 19.10
N ILE A 235 -27.80 5.11 18.85
CA ILE A 235 -27.95 4.41 17.56
C ILE A 235 -28.24 5.41 16.44
N LYS A 236 -29.20 6.33 16.63
CA LYS A 236 -29.55 7.36 15.63
C LYS A 236 -28.38 8.26 15.28
N GLU A 237 -27.57 8.65 16.28
CA GLU A 237 -26.35 9.45 16.07
C GLU A 237 -25.36 8.77 15.14
N ILE A 238 -25.03 7.47 15.38
CA ILE A 238 -24.14 6.70 14.52
C ILE A 238 -24.71 6.60 13.10
N LEU A 239 -25.98 6.25 12.98
CA LEU A 239 -26.62 6.10 11.66
C LEU A 239 -26.61 7.42 10.89
N GLN A 240 -26.83 8.56 11.56
CA GLN A 240 -26.77 9.87 10.92
C GLN A 240 -25.34 10.22 10.46
N ALA A 241 -24.33 9.99 11.29
CA ALA A 241 -22.94 10.20 10.90
C ALA A 241 -22.54 9.35 9.69
N LYS A 242 -22.93 8.07 9.68
CA LYS A 242 -22.69 7.15 8.55
C LYS A 242 -23.43 7.60 7.28
N LYS A 243 -24.69 8.02 7.39
CA LYS A 243 -25.50 8.53 6.28
C LYS A 243 -24.83 9.73 5.60
N ASN A 244 -24.19 10.59 6.40
CA ASN A 244 -23.51 11.80 5.91
C ASN A 244 -22.04 11.54 5.54
N ASN A 245 -21.62 10.28 5.49
CA ASN A 245 -20.24 9.89 5.14
C ASN A 245 -19.19 10.63 5.99
N ARG A 246 -19.41 10.69 7.33
CA ARG A 246 -18.55 11.35 8.31
C ARG A 246 -17.58 10.36 8.95
N PRO A 247 -16.38 10.80 9.36
CA PRO A 247 -15.48 9.98 10.16
C PRO A 247 -16.13 9.62 11.50
N VAL A 248 -16.16 8.34 11.84
CA VAL A 248 -16.65 7.81 13.11
C VAL A 248 -15.60 6.84 13.65
N ILE A 249 -15.26 6.96 14.93
CA ILE A 249 -14.46 5.97 15.65
C ILE A 249 -15.20 5.50 16.88
N ALA A 250 -14.93 4.27 17.32
CA ALA A 250 -15.42 3.73 18.58
C ALA A 250 -14.29 3.56 19.60
N VAL A 251 -14.57 3.97 20.83
CA VAL A 251 -13.70 3.77 21.99
C VAL A 251 -14.42 2.84 22.94
N PHE A 252 -13.92 1.63 23.10
CA PHE A 252 -14.53 0.65 24.00
C PHE A 252 -14.03 0.88 25.43
N ASP A 253 -15.01 1.05 26.33
CA ASP A 253 -14.85 1.13 27.78
C ASP A 253 -15.89 0.19 28.40
N ILE A 254 -15.47 -1.04 28.65
CA ILE A 254 -16.34 -2.15 29.00
C ILE A 254 -15.69 -2.91 30.14
N ASP A 255 -16.36 -2.95 31.29
CA ASP A 255 -15.92 -3.70 32.47
C ASP A 255 -16.69 -5.03 32.65
N GLY A 256 -17.79 -5.21 31.91
CA GLY A 256 -18.68 -6.38 32.00
C GLY A 256 -19.03 -7.00 30.65
N ASP A 257 -20.02 -7.86 30.66
CA ASP A 257 -20.55 -8.51 29.47
C ASP A 257 -21.50 -7.58 28.70
N ILE A 258 -21.53 -7.71 27.39
CA ILE A 258 -22.47 -7.02 26.50
C ILE A 258 -23.38 -8.07 25.87
N ASP A 259 -24.68 -7.98 26.14
CA ASP A 259 -25.66 -8.91 25.55
C ASP A 259 -25.74 -8.78 24.02
N ARG A 260 -25.59 -7.56 23.52
CA ARG A 260 -25.68 -7.28 22.08
C ARG A 260 -24.91 -6.03 21.68
N VAL A 261 -24.04 -6.18 20.70
CA VAL A 261 -23.41 -5.03 20.01
C VAL A 261 -24.32 -4.59 18.86
N PHE A 262 -24.46 -3.27 18.70
CA PHE A 262 -25.18 -2.69 17.57
C PHE A 262 -24.48 -3.03 16.26
N PRO A 263 -25.11 -3.70 15.28
CA PRO A 263 -24.42 -4.32 14.15
C PRO A 263 -23.70 -3.33 13.24
N TYR A 264 -24.19 -2.10 13.11
CA TYR A 264 -23.59 -1.09 12.22
C TYR A 264 -22.42 -0.32 12.83
N ILE A 265 -21.94 -0.72 14.02
CA ILE A 265 -20.67 -0.26 14.58
C ILE A 265 -19.50 -1.18 14.15
N GLY A 266 -19.79 -2.37 13.63
CA GLY A 266 -18.79 -3.39 13.32
C GLY A 266 -17.79 -3.00 12.23
N ASN A 267 -18.10 -2.07 11.34
CA ASN A 267 -17.19 -1.55 10.30
C ASN A 267 -16.63 -0.15 10.61
N ILE A 268 -16.65 0.26 11.88
CA ILE A 268 -16.09 1.52 12.36
C ILE A 268 -14.72 1.24 12.99
N PRO A 269 -13.66 2.01 12.67
CA PRO A 269 -12.39 1.89 13.36
C PRO A 269 -12.55 2.03 14.87
N ALA A 270 -11.95 1.13 15.64
CA ALA A 270 -12.17 1.06 17.07
C ALA A 270 -10.87 0.85 17.85
N THR A 271 -10.87 1.31 19.10
CA THR A 271 -9.78 1.07 20.05
C THR A 271 -10.34 0.84 21.46
N ILE A 272 -9.53 0.24 22.33
CA ILE A 272 -9.86 0.08 23.76
C ILE A 272 -9.20 1.22 24.53
N TYR A 273 -9.94 1.87 25.42
CA TYR A 273 -9.35 2.87 26.31
C TYR A 273 -8.45 2.21 27.36
N LYS A 274 -7.21 2.69 27.47
CA LYS A 274 -6.19 2.17 28.42
C LYS A 274 -5.57 3.30 29.25
N ASN A 275 -6.37 4.21 29.77
CA ASN A 275 -5.96 5.39 30.53
C ASN A 275 -4.98 6.32 29.77
N ASP A 276 -4.99 6.27 28.43
CA ASP A 276 -4.24 7.17 27.55
C ASP A 276 -5.11 7.55 26.35
N TRP A 277 -5.29 8.84 26.14
CA TRP A 277 -6.05 9.39 25.02
C TRP A 277 -5.25 9.54 23.73
N THR A 278 -3.92 9.43 23.78
CA THR A 278 -3.07 9.58 22.58
C THR A 278 -3.44 8.59 21.48
N PRO A 279 -3.60 7.28 21.73
CA PRO A 279 -4.03 6.33 20.70
C PRO A 279 -5.43 6.63 20.14
N VAL A 280 -6.34 7.12 20.98
CA VAL A 280 -7.71 7.48 20.57
C VAL A 280 -7.68 8.67 19.60
N VAL A 281 -6.94 9.73 19.97
CA VAL A 281 -6.79 10.92 19.12
C VAL A 281 -6.08 10.57 17.81
N ASN A 282 -5.05 9.73 17.87
CA ASN A 282 -4.35 9.27 16.67
C ASN A 282 -5.27 8.45 15.75
N LEU A 283 -6.12 7.57 16.30
CA LEU A 283 -7.10 6.84 15.51
C LEU A 283 -8.11 7.79 14.85
N LEU A 284 -8.60 8.79 15.59
CA LEU A 284 -9.51 9.81 15.07
C LEU A 284 -8.90 10.58 13.90
N LEU A 285 -7.69 11.10 14.09
CA LEU A 285 -6.98 11.87 13.07
C LEU A 285 -6.61 11.01 11.87
N ARG A 286 -6.14 9.77 12.09
CA ARG A 286 -5.87 8.81 11.03
C ARG A 286 -7.13 8.52 10.20
N THR A 287 -8.25 8.27 10.85
CA THR A 287 -9.54 8.01 10.17
C THR A 287 -9.99 9.23 9.37
N THR A 288 -9.85 10.43 9.95
CA THR A 288 -10.18 11.69 9.28
C THR A 288 -9.30 11.93 8.06
N LEU A 289 -7.98 11.77 8.20
CA LEU A 289 -7.03 11.91 7.10
C LEU A 289 -7.34 10.90 5.98
N GLY A 290 -7.56 9.63 6.34
CA GLY A 290 -7.87 8.57 5.39
C GLY A 290 -9.14 8.85 4.60
N MET A 291 -10.24 9.18 5.27
CA MET A 291 -11.49 9.52 4.59
C MET A 291 -11.38 10.79 3.73
N THR A 292 -10.60 11.77 4.18
CA THR A 292 -10.31 13.00 3.42
C THR A 292 -9.54 12.67 2.15
N TYR A 293 -8.47 11.90 2.28
CA TYR A 293 -7.65 11.46 1.14
C TYR A 293 -8.46 10.62 0.15
N GLN A 294 -9.23 9.65 0.65
CA GLN A 294 -10.05 8.78 -0.20
C GLN A 294 -11.18 9.56 -0.92
N LYS A 295 -11.81 10.54 -0.29
CA LYS A 295 -12.77 11.43 -0.97
C LYS A 295 -12.13 12.15 -2.15
N LEU A 296 -10.91 12.69 -1.98
CA LEU A 296 -10.16 13.33 -3.05
C LEU A 296 -9.77 12.34 -4.15
N LEU A 297 -9.28 11.16 -3.79
CA LEU A 297 -8.92 10.13 -4.75
C LEU A 297 -10.12 9.66 -5.56
N LEU A 298 -11.23 9.32 -4.89
CA LEU A 298 -12.46 8.87 -5.55
C LEU A 298 -13.11 9.98 -6.40
N SER A 299 -12.88 11.27 -6.08
CA SER A 299 -13.37 12.38 -6.92
C SER A 299 -12.75 12.40 -8.32
N LYS A 300 -11.63 11.71 -8.53
CA LYS A 300 -10.99 11.58 -9.86
C LYS A 300 -11.67 10.52 -10.75
N PHE A 301 -12.54 9.69 -10.20
CA PHE A 301 -13.35 8.73 -10.95
C PHE A 301 -14.63 9.41 -11.51
N PRO A 302 -15.31 8.81 -12.51
CA PRO A 302 -16.50 9.39 -13.13
C PRO A 302 -17.56 9.85 -12.13
N ASP A 303 -18.22 10.97 -12.40
CA ASP A 303 -19.20 11.61 -11.49
C ASP A 303 -20.54 10.86 -11.41
N ASP A 304 -20.81 9.99 -12.35
CA ASP A 304 -22.02 9.16 -12.39
C ASP A 304 -21.98 7.96 -11.44
N LEU A 305 -20.89 7.77 -10.71
CA LEU A 305 -20.74 6.71 -9.72
C LEU A 305 -21.15 7.18 -8.31
N ASN A 306 -21.71 6.26 -7.52
CA ASN A 306 -21.80 6.45 -6.07
C ASN A 306 -20.39 6.30 -5.45
N LYS A 307 -20.04 7.17 -4.51
CA LYS A 307 -18.71 7.17 -3.89
C LYS A 307 -18.84 7.26 -2.38
N VAL A 308 -18.24 6.33 -1.67
CA VAL A 308 -18.16 6.33 -0.19
C VAL A 308 -16.71 6.19 0.24
N ALA A 309 -16.31 6.88 1.31
CA ALA A 309 -14.91 6.92 1.75
C ALA A 309 -14.58 5.86 2.82
N PHE A 310 -15.40 4.84 2.95
CA PHE A 310 -15.23 3.69 3.86
C PHE A 310 -15.89 2.45 3.27
N ALA A 311 -15.60 1.27 3.83
CA ALA A 311 -16.22 0.02 3.40
C ALA A 311 -17.74 0.07 3.64
N PRO A 312 -18.60 -0.11 2.61
CA PRO A 312 -20.04 -0.01 2.73
C PRO A 312 -20.62 -1.19 3.54
N ASP A 313 -21.75 -0.93 4.18
CA ASP A 313 -22.58 -1.94 4.83
C ASP A 313 -24.04 -1.87 4.34
N ALA A 314 -24.90 -2.74 4.87
CA ALA A 314 -26.31 -2.78 4.49
C ALA A 314 -27.03 -1.45 4.72
N TYR A 315 -26.66 -0.69 5.77
CA TYR A 315 -27.24 0.61 6.05
C TYR A 315 -26.84 1.64 4.98
N CYS A 316 -25.56 1.66 4.56
CA CYS A 316 -25.10 2.54 3.49
C CYS A 316 -25.86 2.30 2.19
N LEU A 317 -26.06 1.02 1.81
CA LEU A 317 -26.80 0.65 0.61
C LEU A 317 -28.29 1.04 0.68
N SER A 318 -28.92 0.90 1.86
CA SER A 318 -30.34 1.27 2.04
C SER A 318 -30.59 2.77 1.91
N ASN A 319 -29.59 3.59 2.15
CA ASN A 319 -29.66 5.06 2.07
C ASN A 319 -29.28 5.64 0.70
N ILE A 320 -28.93 4.80 -0.29
CA ILE A 320 -28.70 5.28 -1.65
C ILE A 320 -29.98 5.88 -2.21
N PRO A 321 -29.98 7.14 -2.67
CA PRO A 321 -31.13 7.78 -3.30
C PRO A 321 -31.69 6.93 -4.46
N ALA A 322 -33.00 6.95 -4.67
CA ALA A 322 -33.68 6.09 -5.64
C ALA A 322 -33.11 6.27 -7.07
N GLU A 323 -32.78 7.49 -7.45
CA GLU A 323 -32.18 7.87 -8.73
C GLU A 323 -30.76 7.32 -8.92
N ASN A 324 -30.06 6.98 -7.83
CA ASN A 324 -28.68 6.49 -7.86
C ASN A 324 -28.58 4.97 -7.63
N ARG A 325 -29.69 4.28 -7.40
CA ARG A 325 -29.69 2.83 -7.09
C ARG A 325 -29.22 1.92 -8.21
N ASN A 326 -29.19 2.40 -9.44
CA ASN A 326 -28.70 1.64 -10.59
C ASN A 326 -27.25 2.01 -10.97
N LYS A 327 -26.62 2.89 -10.20
CA LYS A 327 -25.23 3.31 -10.44
C LYS A 327 -24.27 2.42 -9.67
N GLU A 328 -23.12 2.15 -10.26
CA GLU A 328 -22.02 1.46 -9.56
C GLU A 328 -21.59 2.26 -8.32
N MET A 329 -21.09 1.58 -7.28
CA MET A 329 -20.56 2.19 -6.06
C MET A 329 -19.08 1.91 -5.92
N LEU A 330 -18.28 2.97 -5.76
CA LEU A 330 -16.86 2.87 -5.41
C LEU A 330 -16.63 3.12 -3.92
N TYR A 331 -15.76 2.30 -3.34
CA TYR A 331 -15.27 2.43 -1.97
C TYR A 331 -13.76 2.13 -1.91
N PRO A 332 -13.02 2.60 -0.87
CA PRO A 332 -11.58 2.40 -0.77
C PRO A 332 -11.14 0.94 -0.69
N GLU A 333 -9.91 0.67 -1.09
CA GLU A 333 -9.23 -0.62 -0.84
C GLU A 333 -9.11 -0.91 0.69
N PRO A 334 -9.01 -2.15 1.11
CA PRO A 334 -9.08 -3.40 0.33
C PRO A 334 -10.54 -3.79 0.01
N PRO A 335 -10.75 -4.68 -1.00
CA PRO A 335 -12.08 -5.19 -1.28
C PRO A 335 -12.65 -5.94 -0.07
N LEU A 336 -13.98 -5.83 0.13
CA LEU A 336 -14.73 -6.67 1.06
C LEU A 336 -14.56 -8.14 0.68
N SER A 337 -14.71 -9.05 1.64
CA SER A 337 -14.67 -10.48 1.36
C SER A 337 -15.75 -10.88 0.34
N TYR A 338 -15.51 -11.99 -0.35
CA TYR A 338 -16.49 -12.53 -1.31
C TYR A 338 -17.87 -12.68 -0.69
N ASP A 339 -17.94 -13.30 0.50
CA ASP A 339 -19.20 -13.55 1.20
C ASP A 339 -19.90 -12.26 1.63
N GLU A 340 -19.15 -11.27 2.11
CA GLU A 340 -19.73 -9.95 2.44
C GLU A 340 -20.33 -9.26 1.21
N LEU A 341 -19.63 -9.30 0.08
CA LEU A 341 -20.12 -8.72 -1.17
C LEU A 341 -21.39 -9.43 -1.65
N GLU A 342 -21.46 -10.77 -1.55
CA GLU A 342 -22.66 -11.53 -1.90
C GLU A 342 -23.83 -11.19 -0.98
N ILE A 343 -23.60 -11.11 0.33
CA ILE A 343 -24.64 -10.71 1.30
C ILE A 343 -25.16 -9.32 0.95
N LEU A 344 -24.28 -8.35 0.71
CA LEU A 344 -24.67 -6.98 0.37
C LEU A 344 -25.42 -6.89 -0.96
N LYS A 345 -25.00 -7.67 -1.99
CA LYS A 345 -25.71 -7.79 -3.27
C LYS A 345 -27.11 -8.34 -3.07
N ASN A 346 -27.25 -9.40 -2.29
CA ASN A 346 -28.55 -10.03 -2.01
C ASN A 346 -29.51 -9.11 -1.27
N ILE A 347 -29.04 -8.40 -0.23
CA ILE A 347 -29.82 -7.41 0.52
C ILE A 347 -30.31 -6.28 -0.40
N ASN A 348 -29.50 -5.86 -1.34
CA ASN A 348 -29.83 -4.79 -2.27
C ASN A 348 -30.61 -5.27 -3.51
N GLY A 349 -30.93 -6.54 -3.61
CA GLY A 349 -31.62 -7.14 -4.76
C GLY A 349 -30.82 -7.06 -6.05
N ASN A 350 -29.48 -7.16 -5.97
CA ASN A 350 -28.51 -7.08 -7.08
C ASN A 350 -28.58 -5.77 -7.90
N LYS A 351 -29.06 -4.68 -7.32
CA LYS A 351 -29.27 -3.41 -8.02
C LYS A 351 -28.03 -2.54 -8.11
N VAL A 352 -27.12 -2.63 -7.14
CA VAL A 352 -25.89 -1.84 -7.10
C VAL A 352 -24.69 -2.77 -7.20
N ASN A 353 -23.85 -2.54 -8.18
CA ASN A 353 -22.55 -3.19 -8.26
C ASN A 353 -21.55 -2.42 -7.40
N ILE A 354 -20.98 -3.09 -6.40
CA ILE A 354 -20.09 -2.51 -5.38
C ILE A 354 -18.67 -2.97 -5.71
N MET A 355 -17.74 -2.03 -5.85
CA MET A 355 -16.37 -2.33 -6.25
C MET A 355 -15.36 -1.33 -5.70
N THR A 356 -14.10 -1.73 -5.63
CA THR A 356 -12.99 -0.84 -5.32
C THR A 356 -12.43 -0.18 -6.59
N PRO A 357 -11.59 0.87 -6.47
CA PRO A 357 -10.88 1.45 -7.60
C PRO A 357 -10.11 0.42 -8.44
N MET A 358 -9.47 -0.54 -7.79
CA MET A 358 -8.75 -1.63 -8.45
C MET A 358 -9.68 -2.50 -9.30
N GLN A 359 -10.81 -2.92 -8.74
CA GLN A 359 -11.82 -3.70 -9.46
C GLN A 359 -12.42 -2.90 -10.62
N PHE A 360 -12.66 -1.60 -10.42
CA PHE A 360 -13.15 -0.71 -11.47
C PHE A 360 -12.16 -0.59 -12.63
N ASN A 361 -10.87 -0.41 -12.34
CA ASN A 361 -9.83 -0.32 -13.36
C ASN A 361 -9.63 -1.64 -14.13
N ALA A 362 -9.85 -2.76 -13.47
CA ALA A 362 -9.68 -4.10 -14.06
C ALA A 362 -10.96 -4.66 -14.72
N LYS A 363 -12.12 -3.99 -14.60
CA LYS A 363 -13.43 -4.54 -15.04
C LYS A 363 -13.49 -4.93 -16.52
N ASP A 364 -12.75 -4.24 -17.37
CA ASP A 364 -12.67 -4.50 -18.81
C ASP A 364 -11.47 -5.40 -19.20
N CYS A 365 -10.71 -5.87 -18.20
CA CYS A 365 -9.54 -6.73 -18.40
C CYS A 365 -9.89 -8.20 -18.13
N ASN A 366 -9.45 -9.09 -19.02
CA ASN A 366 -9.60 -10.54 -18.82
C ASN A 366 -8.39 -11.27 -19.41
N PHE A 367 -7.50 -11.73 -18.56
CA PHE A 367 -6.30 -12.46 -18.98
C PHE A 367 -6.54 -13.94 -19.23
N LYS A 368 -7.82 -14.37 -19.26
CA LYS A 368 -8.25 -15.73 -19.64
C LYS A 368 -7.51 -16.84 -18.88
N GLN A 369 -7.23 -16.61 -17.60
CA GLN A 369 -6.46 -17.52 -16.74
C GLN A 369 -5.01 -17.77 -17.20
N ARG A 370 -4.47 -16.94 -18.09
CA ARG A 370 -3.06 -17.02 -18.50
C ARG A 370 -2.17 -16.47 -17.39
N SER A 371 -0.95 -16.98 -17.34
CA SER A 371 0.00 -16.67 -16.27
C SER A 371 0.87 -15.47 -16.62
N VAL A 372 1.15 -14.62 -15.62
CA VAL A 372 2.14 -13.54 -15.70
C VAL A 372 3.26 -13.86 -14.71
N ALA A 373 4.49 -13.88 -15.18
CA ALA A 373 5.66 -14.06 -14.32
C ALA A 373 6.09 -12.73 -13.72
N ILE A 374 6.45 -12.74 -12.44
CA ILE A 374 7.03 -11.58 -11.75
C ILE A 374 8.47 -11.94 -11.34
N SER A 375 9.42 -11.13 -11.77
CA SER A 375 10.84 -11.23 -11.45
C SER A 375 11.22 -10.05 -10.57
N ILE A 376 11.47 -10.32 -9.28
CA ILE A 376 11.79 -9.30 -8.30
C ILE A 376 12.88 -9.77 -7.34
N SER A 377 13.75 -8.87 -6.97
CA SER A 377 14.59 -8.97 -5.78
C SER A 377 15.05 -7.58 -5.32
N GLU A 378 15.48 -7.48 -4.09
CA GLU A 378 16.15 -6.30 -3.56
C GLU A 378 17.35 -5.91 -4.41
N SER A 379 17.68 -4.62 -4.44
CA SER A 379 18.88 -4.11 -5.10
C SER A 379 19.73 -3.28 -4.13
N GLU A 380 21.01 -3.20 -4.42
CA GLU A 380 21.98 -2.46 -3.60
C GLU A 380 21.83 -0.95 -3.72
N ASP A 381 21.20 -0.47 -4.79
CA ASP A 381 21.00 0.96 -5.11
C ASP A 381 19.60 1.51 -4.74
N GLN A 382 18.77 0.71 -4.07
CA GLN A 382 17.42 1.14 -3.67
C GLN A 382 17.44 2.45 -2.88
N HIS A 383 18.30 2.52 -1.85
CA HIS A 383 18.40 3.71 -1.01
C HIS A 383 18.86 4.96 -1.77
N GLN A 384 19.69 4.79 -2.81
CA GLN A 384 20.13 5.90 -3.66
C GLN A 384 18.99 6.51 -4.47
N ASN A 385 18.01 5.68 -4.82
CA ASN A 385 16.85 6.06 -5.62
C ASN A 385 15.64 6.48 -4.75
N GLY A 386 15.81 6.58 -3.41
CA GLY A 386 14.74 6.92 -2.49
C GLY A 386 13.67 5.82 -2.34
N ILE A 387 14.02 4.58 -2.67
CA ILE A 387 13.12 3.42 -2.64
C ILE A 387 13.46 2.56 -1.44
N GLY A 388 12.53 2.47 -0.49
CA GLY A 388 12.63 1.54 0.61
C GLY A 388 12.13 0.15 0.24
N GLN A 389 12.48 -0.85 1.05
CA GLN A 389 11.98 -2.21 0.90
C GLN A 389 10.45 -2.26 0.94
N ASP A 390 9.84 -1.51 1.87
CA ASP A 390 8.37 -1.43 1.98
C ASP A 390 7.72 -0.99 0.66
N MET A 391 8.32 -0.04 -0.09
CA MET A 391 7.80 0.42 -1.38
C MET A 391 7.96 -0.65 -2.48
N LEU A 392 9.10 -1.35 -2.52
CA LEU A 392 9.35 -2.42 -3.48
C LEU A 392 8.36 -3.57 -3.27
N ASP A 393 8.14 -3.94 -2.03
CA ASP A 393 7.14 -4.94 -1.64
C ASP A 393 5.74 -4.51 -2.10
N ASP A 394 5.36 -3.26 -1.83
CA ASP A 394 4.02 -2.75 -2.11
C ASP A 394 3.72 -2.71 -3.62
N VAL A 395 4.63 -2.19 -4.46
CA VAL A 395 4.42 -2.19 -5.92
C VAL A 395 4.23 -3.60 -6.47
N THR A 396 4.96 -4.54 -5.92
CA THR A 396 4.90 -5.93 -6.36
C THR A 396 3.56 -6.57 -5.97
N LEU A 397 3.14 -6.36 -4.73
CA LEU A 397 1.86 -6.86 -4.23
C LEU A 397 0.68 -6.21 -4.95
N GLU A 398 0.75 -4.91 -5.24
CA GLU A 398 -0.27 -4.22 -6.04
C GLU A 398 -0.37 -4.76 -7.47
N MET A 399 0.77 -5.01 -8.11
CA MET A 399 0.78 -5.62 -9.44
C MET A 399 0.11 -7.00 -9.43
N LEU A 400 0.43 -7.82 -8.42
CA LEU A 400 -0.16 -9.13 -8.23
C LEU A 400 -1.68 -9.07 -8.05
N ARG A 401 -2.16 -8.18 -7.18
CA ARG A 401 -3.60 -7.98 -6.93
C ARG A 401 -4.35 -7.67 -8.23
N HIS A 402 -3.85 -6.75 -9.01
CA HIS A 402 -4.47 -6.34 -10.28
C HIS A 402 -4.49 -7.47 -11.32
N ILE A 403 -3.41 -8.27 -11.42
CA ILE A 403 -3.36 -9.41 -12.33
C ILE A 403 -4.42 -10.45 -11.93
N LEU A 404 -4.55 -10.76 -10.65
CA LEU A 404 -5.52 -11.74 -10.14
C LEU A 404 -6.96 -11.27 -10.38
N ILE A 405 -7.28 -10.02 -10.09
CA ILE A 405 -8.62 -9.44 -10.34
C ILE A 405 -8.97 -9.45 -11.83
N ALA A 406 -7.98 -9.23 -12.70
CA ALA A 406 -8.13 -9.32 -14.15
C ALA A 406 -8.17 -10.78 -14.68
N ASN A 407 -8.45 -11.76 -13.84
CA ASN A 407 -8.51 -13.18 -14.20
C ASN A 407 -7.19 -13.74 -14.76
N GLY A 408 -6.06 -13.24 -14.23
CA GLY A 408 -4.74 -13.81 -14.49
C GLY A 408 -4.32 -14.78 -13.41
N LYS A 409 -3.16 -15.41 -13.62
CA LYS A 409 -2.45 -16.26 -12.67
C LYS A 409 -1.04 -15.72 -12.49
N ILE A 410 -0.41 -16.03 -11.36
CA ILE A 410 0.94 -15.60 -11.06
C ILE A 410 1.92 -16.76 -11.21
N VAL A 411 3.07 -16.47 -11.78
CA VAL A 411 4.23 -17.36 -11.79
C VAL A 411 5.39 -16.67 -11.09
N TYR A 412 5.97 -17.35 -10.14
CA TYR A 412 7.10 -16.83 -9.40
C TYR A 412 8.14 -17.91 -9.13
N GLY A 413 9.42 -17.59 -9.36
CA GLY A 413 10.55 -18.44 -9.01
C GLY A 413 11.24 -17.89 -7.77
N GLY A 414 11.21 -18.64 -6.67
CA GLY A 414 11.75 -18.17 -5.40
C GLY A 414 12.11 -19.30 -4.45
N ASN A 415 12.43 -18.92 -3.23
CA ASN A 415 12.59 -19.84 -2.10
C ASN A 415 11.40 -19.68 -1.13
N LEU A 416 11.21 -20.64 -0.25
CA LEU A 416 10.17 -20.63 0.79
C LEU A 416 10.75 -20.12 2.11
N GLN A 417 11.42 -18.97 2.08
CA GLN A 417 11.87 -18.32 3.32
C GLN A 417 10.68 -17.68 4.02
N GLN A 418 10.66 -17.79 5.34
CA GLN A 418 9.67 -17.11 6.18
C GLN A 418 9.67 -15.61 5.90
N ASP A 419 8.48 -15.01 5.80
CA ASP A 419 8.25 -13.60 5.40
C ASP A 419 8.80 -13.21 4.01
N GLY A 420 9.13 -14.19 3.17
CA GLY A 420 9.59 -13.97 1.79
C GLY A 420 8.45 -13.68 0.80
N PHE A 421 8.79 -13.25 -0.40
CA PHE A 421 7.82 -12.97 -1.46
C PHE A 421 6.91 -14.17 -1.78
N THR A 422 7.42 -15.39 -1.72
CA THR A 422 6.64 -16.60 -2.04
C THR A 422 5.45 -16.77 -1.08
N GLU A 423 5.64 -16.55 0.21
CA GLU A 423 4.55 -16.63 1.21
C GLU A 423 3.54 -15.51 1.02
N ARG A 424 4.00 -14.26 0.87
CA ARG A 424 3.12 -13.12 0.64
C ARG A 424 2.30 -13.28 -0.64
N PHE A 425 2.90 -13.79 -1.70
CA PHE A 425 2.22 -14.06 -2.98
C PHE A 425 1.19 -15.17 -2.82
N ARG A 426 1.51 -16.24 -2.06
CA ARG A 426 0.58 -17.31 -1.73
C ARG A 426 -0.68 -16.77 -1.07
N ASP A 427 -0.52 -16.01 -0.01
CA ASP A 427 -1.64 -15.51 0.80
C ASP A 427 -2.53 -14.55 0.00
N LEU A 428 -1.91 -13.60 -0.72
CA LEU A 428 -2.64 -12.70 -1.59
C LEU A 428 -3.29 -13.41 -2.78
N SER A 429 -2.63 -14.42 -3.35
CA SER A 429 -3.20 -15.20 -4.45
C SER A 429 -4.48 -15.89 -4.04
N PHE A 430 -4.53 -16.45 -2.83
CA PHE A 430 -5.73 -17.04 -2.29
C PHE A 430 -6.85 -16.01 -2.09
N GLN A 431 -6.56 -14.88 -1.46
CA GLN A 431 -7.56 -13.85 -1.20
C GLN A 431 -8.09 -13.23 -2.50
N TYR A 432 -7.20 -12.71 -3.34
CA TYR A 432 -7.61 -11.93 -4.52
C TYR A 432 -8.05 -12.81 -5.70
N GLY A 433 -7.59 -14.05 -5.77
CA GLY A 433 -8.03 -14.99 -6.79
C GLY A 433 -9.53 -15.30 -6.73
N GLN A 434 -10.14 -15.24 -5.55
CA GLN A 434 -11.58 -15.45 -5.37
C GLN A 434 -12.43 -14.34 -6.01
N TYR A 435 -11.94 -13.09 -6.03
CA TYR A 435 -12.68 -11.94 -6.59
C TYR A 435 -12.88 -11.99 -8.10
N ARG A 436 -12.07 -12.76 -8.82
CA ARG A 436 -12.18 -12.86 -10.29
C ARG A 436 -13.54 -13.37 -10.75
N HIS A 437 -14.18 -14.23 -9.97
CA HIS A 437 -15.52 -14.74 -10.28
C HIS A 437 -16.58 -13.64 -10.19
N LEU A 438 -16.46 -12.75 -9.22
CA LEU A 438 -17.33 -11.59 -9.07
C LEU A 438 -17.19 -10.61 -10.24
N ALA A 439 -15.95 -10.29 -10.63
CA ALA A 439 -15.66 -9.37 -11.72
C ALA A 439 -16.19 -9.87 -13.08
N LEU A 440 -16.20 -11.18 -13.28
CA LEU A 440 -16.65 -11.79 -14.53
C LEU A 440 -18.13 -12.18 -14.54
N GLY A 441 -18.88 -11.97 -13.44
CA GLY A 441 -20.27 -12.40 -13.30
C GLY A 441 -20.45 -13.93 -13.46
N LYS A 442 -19.40 -14.70 -13.22
CA LYS A 442 -19.41 -16.16 -13.33
C LYS A 442 -19.68 -16.80 -11.98
N GLN A 443 -20.39 -17.92 -11.99
CA GLN A 443 -20.49 -18.79 -10.82
C GLN A 443 -19.11 -19.39 -10.50
N GLU A 444 -18.88 -19.72 -9.22
CA GLU A 444 -17.70 -20.50 -8.84
C GLU A 444 -17.58 -21.77 -9.69
N PRO A 445 -16.36 -22.23 -9.99
CA PRO A 445 -16.18 -23.49 -10.69
C PRO A 445 -16.82 -24.63 -9.92
N ASN A 446 -17.34 -25.65 -10.64
CA ASN A 446 -18.00 -26.82 -10.04
C ASN A 446 -17.11 -27.57 -9.03
N ASN A 447 -15.81 -27.40 -9.12
CA ASN A 447 -14.83 -27.92 -8.16
C ASN A 447 -13.80 -26.82 -7.83
N PRO A 448 -14.05 -25.98 -6.82
CA PRO A 448 -13.14 -24.90 -6.42
C PRO A 448 -11.72 -25.39 -6.06
N GLU A 449 -11.58 -26.65 -5.63
CA GLU A 449 -10.28 -27.23 -5.24
C GLU A 449 -9.33 -27.43 -6.43
N ASP A 450 -9.84 -27.50 -7.65
CA ASP A 450 -9.02 -27.68 -8.86
C ASP A 450 -8.49 -26.36 -9.42
N GLU A 451 -8.98 -25.24 -8.91
CA GLU A 451 -8.56 -23.93 -9.35
C GLU A 451 -7.21 -23.53 -8.74
N ARG A 452 -6.34 -22.96 -9.58
CA ARG A 452 -5.01 -22.48 -9.15
C ARG A 452 -4.85 -21.01 -9.53
N TYR A 453 -4.28 -20.24 -8.57
CA TYR A 453 -4.04 -18.81 -8.74
C TYR A 453 -2.58 -18.49 -8.97
N MET A 454 -1.68 -19.35 -8.48
CA MET A 454 -0.24 -19.16 -8.57
C MET A 454 0.46 -20.49 -8.81
N THR A 455 1.59 -20.43 -9.49
CA THR A 455 2.58 -21.52 -9.56
C THR A 455 3.91 -21.02 -9.02
N ALA A 456 4.41 -21.65 -7.97
CA ALA A 456 5.70 -21.38 -7.37
C ALA A 456 6.74 -22.38 -7.90
N PHE A 457 7.78 -21.87 -8.58
CA PHE A 457 8.91 -22.66 -9.07
C PHE A 457 10.01 -22.69 -8.03
N ILE A 458 10.39 -23.87 -7.60
CA ILE A 458 11.42 -24.05 -6.57
C ILE A 458 12.59 -24.84 -7.18
N ALA A 459 13.74 -24.18 -7.25
CA ALA A 459 14.95 -24.80 -7.78
C ALA A 459 15.49 -25.88 -6.85
N TRP A 460 16.17 -26.87 -7.43
CA TRP A 460 17.04 -27.76 -6.67
C TRP A 460 18.28 -26.96 -6.15
N PRO A 461 18.77 -27.18 -4.92
CA PRO A 461 18.31 -28.14 -3.92
C PRO A 461 17.27 -27.57 -2.92
N PHE A 462 16.80 -26.35 -3.10
CA PHE A 462 15.92 -25.66 -2.14
C PHE A 462 14.63 -26.43 -1.89
N HIS A 463 14.12 -27.15 -2.88
CA HIS A 463 12.90 -27.94 -2.75
C HIS A 463 13.05 -29.15 -1.80
N LEU A 464 14.27 -29.59 -1.50
CA LEU A 464 14.50 -30.72 -0.58
C LEU A 464 14.21 -30.37 0.88
N THR A 465 14.14 -29.09 1.22
CA THR A 465 13.84 -28.61 2.57
C THR A 465 12.34 -28.39 2.82
N ILE A 466 11.49 -28.59 1.81
CA ILE A 466 10.04 -28.34 1.91
C ILE A 466 9.37 -29.57 2.54
N ASP A 467 8.77 -29.36 3.70
CA ASP A 467 8.03 -30.39 4.41
C ASP A 467 6.58 -30.59 3.89
N ASN A 468 5.88 -31.56 4.47
CA ASN A 468 4.52 -31.88 4.08
C ASN A 468 3.51 -30.81 4.55
N ASP A 469 3.78 -30.13 5.65
CA ASP A 469 2.89 -29.11 6.20
C ASP A 469 2.90 -27.89 5.28
N GLN A 470 4.09 -27.44 4.86
CA GLN A 470 4.23 -26.38 3.86
C GLN A 470 3.54 -26.75 2.54
N ARG A 471 3.70 -27.98 2.04
CA ARG A 471 3.00 -28.44 0.81
C ARG A 471 1.49 -28.39 0.98
N SER A 472 0.98 -28.80 2.12
CA SER A 472 -0.46 -28.81 2.42
C SER A 472 -1.00 -27.38 2.48
N GLU A 473 -0.25 -26.45 3.07
CA GLU A 473 -0.59 -25.05 3.16
C GLU A 473 -0.67 -24.37 1.78
N PHE A 474 0.33 -24.60 0.92
CA PHE A 474 0.31 -24.09 -0.47
C PHE A 474 -0.89 -24.64 -1.23
N LYS A 475 -1.17 -25.93 -1.11
CA LYS A 475 -2.34 -26.54 -1.74
C LYS A 475 -3.65 -25.92 -1.25
N HIS A 476 -3.77 -25.69 0.07
CA HIS A 476 -4.92 -25.02 0.67
C HIS A 476 -5.11 -23.60 0.08
N CYS A 477 -4.03 -22.86 -0.09
CA CYS A 477 -4.04 -21.55 -0.73
C CYS A 477 -4.16 -21.58 -2.26
N ARG A 478 -4.43 -22.74 -2.87
CA ARG A 478 -4.59 -22.93 -4.32
C ARG A 478 -3.35 -22.53 -5.12
N VAL A 479 -2.18 -22.82 -4.57
CA VAL A 479 -0.87 -22.63 -5.20
C VAL A 479 -0.28 -23.98 -5.57
N ASP A 480 0.14 -24.12 -6.83
CA ASP A 480 0.94 -25.26 -7.27
C ASP A 480 2.41 -25.00 -6.96
N ILE A 481 3.09 -26.02 -6.47
CA ILE A 481 4.55 -26.00 -6.32
C ILE A 481 5.16 -26.86 -7.42
N HIS A 482 5.96 -26.24 -8.29
CA HIS A 482 6.74 -26.93 -9.30
C HIS A 482 8.17 -27.15 -8.81
N PHE A 483 8.53 -28.43 -8.57
CA PHE A 483 9.88 -28.82 -8.17
C PHE A 483 10.75 -28.99 -9.41
N CYS A 484 11.65 -28.04 -9.65
CA CYS A 484 12.54 -28.07 -10.80
C CYS A 484 13.61 -29.15 -10.65
N LYS A 485 13.95 -29.76 -11.76
CA LYS A 485 15.04 -30.76 -11.82
C LYS A 485 16.39 -30.10 -11.53
N PRO A 486 17.34 -30.81 -10.94
CA PRO A 486 18.72 -30.34 -10.85
C PRO A 486 19.35 -30.22 -12.24
N CYS A 487 20.46 -29.45 -12.33
CA CYS A 487 21.25 -29.40 -13.54
C CYS A 487 21.94 -30.75 -13.85
N ASP A 488 22.46 -30.87 -15.06
CA ASP A 488 23.15 -32.04 -15.60
C ASP A 488 24.44 -32.47 -14.85
N MET A 489 24.99 -31.58 -14.03
CA MET A 489 26.16 -31.86 -13.17
C MET A 489 25.83 -32.63 -11.90
N VAL A 490 24.55 -32.86 -11.60
CA VAL A 490 24.07 -33.47 -10.36
C VAL A 490 23.71 -34.93 -10.61
N SER A 491 24.31 -35.84 -9.86
CA SER A 491 24.00 -37.28 -9.97
C SER A 491 22.59 -37.59 -9.45
N PRO A 492 21.96 -38.74 -9.85
CA PRO A 492 20.66 -39.14 -9.34
C PRO A 492 20.63 -39.36 -7.81
N GLU A 493 21.75 -39.77 -7.21
CA GLU A 493 21.91 -39.94 -5.76
C GLU A 493 21.95 -38.56 -5.09
N GLU A 494 22.79 -37.66 -5.57
CA GLU A 494 22.94 -36.29 -5.08
C GLU A 494 21.62 -35.49 -5.23
N ALA A 495 20.85 -35.75 -6.27
CA ALA A 495 19.56 -35.12 -6.47
C ALA A 495 18.58 -35.34 -5.31
N LYS A 496 18.75 -36.42 -4.55
CA LYS A 496 17.92 -36.81 -3.39
C LYS A 496 18.53 -36.37 -2.05
N SER A 497 19.86 -36.37 -1.94
CA SER A 497 20.57 -36.15 -0.66
C SER A 497 20.95 -34.67 -0.44
N GLY A 498 21.03 -33.88 -1.50
CA GLY A 498 21.45 -32.48 -1.44
C GLY A 498 22.80 -32.24 -2.13
N VAL A 499 23.29 -31.00 -2.06
CA VAL A 499 24.48 -30.57 -2.80
C VAL A 499 25.76 -31.13 -2.19
N GLU A 500 26.55 -31.86 -3.00
CA GLU A 500 27.83 -32.45 -2.61
C GLU A 500 28.99 -31.83 -3.40
N GLY A 501 30.22 -31.96 -2.88
CA GLY A 501 31.44 -31.47 -3.50
C GLY A 501 32.11 -30.31 -2.76
N THR A 502 33.10 -29.70 -3.39
CA THR A 502 33.78 -28.49 -2.91
C THR A 502 32.83 -27.28 -2.94
N ASP A 503 33.16 -26.21 -2.22
CA ASP A 503 32.32 -24.99 -2.19
C ASP A 503 32.13 -24.38 -3.57
N ALA A 504 33.17 -24.46 -4.44
CA ALA A 504 33.07 -23.98 -5.81
C ALA A 504 32.08 -24.84 -6.65
N GLU A 505 32.20 -26.16 -6.56
CA GLU A 505 31.28 -27.09 -7.25
C GLU A 505 29.84 -26.95 -6.74
N LYS A 506 29.66 -26.83 -5.43
CA LYS A 506 28.34 -26.58 -4.83
C LYS A 506 27.72 -25.28 -5.34
N ARG A 507 28.53 -24.22 -5.44
CA ARG A 507 28.09 -22.93 -5.98
C ARG A 507 27.70 -23.05 -7.44
N GLU A 508 28.50 -23.71 -8.27
CA GLU A 508 28.20 -23.91 -9.68
C GLU A 508 26.95 -24.76 -9.92
N LYS A 509 26.78 -25.87 -9.21
CA LYS A 509 25.60 -26.73 -9.27
C LYS A 509 24.33 -25.96 -8.92
N ARG A 510 24.36 -25.12 -7.86
CA ARG A 510 23.24 -24.24 -7.49
C ARG A 510 22.95 -23.22 -8.58
N ALA A 511 23.97 -22.56 -9.12
CA ALA A 511 23.80 -21.56 -10.18
C ALA A 511 23.14 -22.17 -11.43
N ARG A 512 23.65 -23.32 -11.91
CA ARG A 512 23.09 -23.99 -13.07
C ARG A 512 21.67 -24.54 -12.83
N SER A 513 21.38 -25.00 -11.60
CA SER A 513 20.02 -25.44 -11.26
C SER A 513 19.03 -24.27 -11.19
N LEU A 514 19.47 -23.07 -10.81
CA LEU A 514 18.68 -21.85 -10.93
C LEU A 514 18.43 -21.49 -12.41
N THR A 515 19.41 -21.68 -13.30
CA THR A 515 19.22 -21.51 -14.75
C THR A 515 18.17 -22.49 -15.28
N VAL A 516 18.21 -23.77 -14.87
CA VAL A 516 17.19 -24.76 -15.23
C VAL A 516 15.80 -24.29 -14.78
N MET A 517 15.66 -23.82 -13.54
CA MET A 517 14.38 -23.28 -13.05
C MET A 517 13.89 -22.12 -13.92
N ARG A 518 14.76 -21.19 -14.30
CA ARG A 518 14.40 -20.03 -15.13
C ARG A 518 13.93 -20.43 -16.53
N GLU A 519 14.63 -21.39 -17.16
CA GLU A 519 14.23 -21.98 -18.45
C GLU A 519 12.89 -22.75 -18.31
N ASP A 520 12.72 -23.52 -17.23
CA ASP A 520 11.46 -24.21 -16.94
C ASP A 520 10.30 -23.24 -16.79
N MET A 521 10.48 -22.13 -16.07
CA MET A 521 9.46 -21.09 -15.90
C MET A 521 9.06 -20.48 -17.24
N GLU A 522 10.01 -20.24 -18.13
CA GLU A 522 9.78 -19.56 -19.41
C GLU A 522 9.21 -20.49 -20.47
N SER A 523 9.68 -21.73 -20.52
CA SER A 523 9.29 -22.73 -21.53
C SER A 523 8.01 -23.48 -21.14
N SER A 524 7.59 -23.38 -19.86
CA SER A 524 6.56 -24.25 -19.37
C SER A 524 5.20 -23.98 -20.01
N LYS A 525 4.71 -25.02 -20.55
CA LYS A 525 3.34 -25.30 -20.78
C LYS A 525 2.76 -25.82 -19.47
N TYR A 526 2.09 -24.95 -18.71
CA TYR A 526 1.52 -25.36 -17.42
C TYR A 526 0.34 -26.26 -17.66
N SER A 527 0.47 -27.50 -17.26
CA SER A 527 -0.67 -28.39 -17.10
C SER A 527 -1.33 -28.05 -15.75
N ASP A 528 -2.48 -27.43 -15.79
CA ASP A 528 -3.33 -27.22 -14.60
C ASP A 528 -4.22 -28.43 -14.31
N GLY A 529 -3.86 -29.61 -14.82
CA GLY A 529 -4.71 -30.81 -14.78
C GLY A 529 -5.81 -30.82 -15.84
N THR A 530 -6.01 -29.73 -16.58
CA THR A 530 -6.78 -29.71 -17.82
C THR A 530 -5.83 -29.95 -18.99
N ASN A 531 -6.23 -30.67 -20.02
CA ASN A 531 -5.39 -30.99 -21.18
C ASN A 531 -5.00 -29.77 -22.06
N GLU A 532 -5.10 -28.54 -21.55
CA GLU A 532 -4.76 -27.33 -22.27
C GLU A 532 -3.42 -26.77 -21.79
N ASP A 533 -2.44 -26.75 -22.68
CA ASP A 533 -1.16 -26.07 -22.49
C ASP A 533 -1.37 -24.55 -22.37
N LYS A 534 -1.22 -23.98 -21.18
CA LYS A 534 -1.36 -22.54 -20.95
C LYS A 534 -0.01 -21.85 -21.06
N GLU A 535 0.11 -20.98 -22.04
CA GLU A 535 1.31 -20.21 -22.29
C GLU A 535 1.45 -19.04 -21.32
N LEU A 536 2.67 -18.74 -20.88
CA LEU A 536 2.99 -17.55 -20.12
C LEU A 536 2.64 -16.29 -20.93
N LEU A 537 1.82 -15.38 -20.38
CA LEU A 537 1.34 -14.19 -21.06
C LEU A 537 2.45 -13.15 -21.21
N ALA A 538 3.17 -12.89 -20.14
CA ALA A 538 4.24 -11.89 -20.07
C ALA A 538 5.11 -12.09 -18.83
N ARG A 539 6.23 -11.36 -18.77
CA ARG A 539 7.08 -11.25 -17.59
C ARG A 539 7.31 -9.80 -17.20
N ILE A 540 7.19 -9.50 -15.90
CA ILE A 540 7.39 -8.18 -15.32
C ILE A 540 8.63 -8.20 -14.45
N PHE A 541 9.55 -7.25 -14.66
CA PHE A 541 10.82 -7.12 -13.95
C PHE A 541 10.79 -5.89 -13.06
N ILE A 542 11.19 -6.06 -11.78
CA ILE A 542 11.18 -5.01 -10.75
C ILE A 542 12.46 -5.11 -9.91
N GLY A 543 13.23 -4.02 -9.79
CA GLY A 543 14.45 -3.98 -8.97
C GLY A 543 15.52 -4.96 -9.43
N GLY A 544 16.04 -5.76 -8.52
CA GLY A 544 17.00 -6.84 -8.80
C GLY A 544 18.43 -6.56 -8.41
N LYS A 545 19.09 -7.54 -7.78
CA LYS A 545 20.50 -7.45 -7.43
C LYS A 545 21.34 -7.26 -8.68
N THR A 546 22.29 -6.32 -8.61
CA THR A 546 23.25 -6.04 -9.70
C THR A 546 24.45 -6.99 -9.67
N VAL A 547 24.59 -7.74 -8.57
CA VAL A 547 25.64 -8.73 -8.37
C VAL A 547 25.03 -10.13 -8.26
N SER A 548 25.64 -11.10 -8.93
CA SER A 548 25.19 -12.48 -8.86
C SER A 548 25.43 -13.10 -7.47
N SER A 549 24.43 -13.80 -6.94
CA SER A 549 24.55 -14.55 -5.68
C SER A 549 25.35 -15.85 -5.86
N TYR A 550 25.17 -16.56 -6.98
CA TYR A 550 25.80 -17.86 -7.25
C TYR A 550 26.48 -17.94 -8.61
N GLY A 551 25.85 -17.47 -9.68
CA GLY A 551 26.30 -17.58 -11.07
C GLY A 551 27.26 -16.47 -11.52
N SER A 552 27.47 -16.38 -12.83
CA SER A 552 28.29 -15.35 -13.49
C SER A 552 27.53 -14.08 -13.81
N LYS A 553 26.18 -14.13 -13.82
CA LYS A 553 25.28 -13.01 -14.15
C LYS A 553 24.28 -12.76 -13.02
N PRO A 554 23.79 -11.52 -12.84
CA PRO A 554 22.64 -11.22 -12.01
C PRO A 554 21.42 -12.04 -12.43
N GLY A 555 20.59 -12.47 -11.45
CA GLY A 555 19.45 -13.33 -11.72
C GLY A 555 18.41 -12.70 -12.65
N ILE A 556 18.10 -11.41 -12.42
CA ILE A 556 17.18 -10.62 -13.26
C ILE A 556 17.69 -10.52 -14.71
N LEU A 557 18.98 -10.30 -14.91
CA LEU A 557 19.57 -10.23 -16.26
C LEU A 557 19.46 -11.59 -16.99
N GLU A 558 19.72 -12.69 -16.29
CA GLU A 558 19.60 -14.03 -16.87
C GLU A 558 18.14 -14.34 -17.27
N GLU A 559 17.17 -14.03 -16.39
CA GLU A 559 15.75 -14.19 -16.69
C GLU A 559 15.32 -13.31 -17.88
N PHE A 560 15.84 -12.09 -17.97
CA PHE A 560 15.58 -11.18 -19.08
C PHE A 560 16.09 -11.75 -20.42
N GLU A 561 17.34 -12.25 -20.46
CA GLU A 561 17.91 -12.88 -21.66
C GLU A 561 17.13 -14.12 -22.10
N ILE A 562 16.68 -14.95 -21.13
CA ILE A 562 15.85 -16.13 -21.41
C ILE A 562 14.49 -15.70 -21.99
N SER A 563 13.84 -14.69 -21.40
CA SER A 563 12.56 -14.18 -21.90
C SER A 563 12.69 -13.60 -23.32
N LEU A 564 13.76 -12.88 -23.62
CA LEU A 564 14.05 -12.39 -24.97
C LEU A 564 14.22 -13.55 -25.98
N LYS A 565 14.94 -14.59 -25.61
CA LYS A 565 15.15 -15.79 -26.43
C LYS A 565 13.83 -16.48 -26.79
N HIS A 566 12.87 -16.46 -25.87
CA HIS A 566 11.53 -17.03 -26.05
C HIS A 566 10.52 -16.04 -26.67
N ASN A 567 10.95 -14.84 -27.10
CA ASN A 567 10.08 -13.77 -27.60
C ASN A 567 8.93 -13.42 -26.65
N ARG A 568 9.14 -13.54 -25.35
CA ARG A 568 8.15 -13.25 -24.33
C ARG A 568 7.87 -11.74 -24.26
N PRO A 569 6.61 -11.29 -24.11
CA PRO A 569 6.32 -9.91 -23.78
C PRO A 569 6.94 -9.53 -22.42
N ILE A 570 7.74 -8.43 -22.41
CA ILE A 570 8.55 -8.02 -21.25
C ILE A 570 8.16 -6.62 -20.82
N PHE A 571 7.91 -6.45 -19.51
CA PHE A 571 7.72 -5.15 -18.87
C PHE A 571 8.90 -4.88 -17.93
N LEU A 572 9.54 -3.72 -18.09
CA LEU A 572 10.65 -3.27 -17.26
C LEU A 572 10.20 -2.09 -16.41
N LEU A 573 10.07 -2.27 -15.09
CA LEU A 573 9.75 -1.18 -14.17
C LEU A 573 11.04 -0.57 -13.62
N GLY A 574 11.69 0.24 -14.48
CA GLY A 574 13.03 0.78 -14.24
C GLY A 574 13.12 1.80 -13.10
N GLY A 575 11.99 2.46 -12.76
CA GLY A 575 11.93 3.41 -11.66
C GLY A 575 12.32 2.83 -10.29
N PHE A 576 12.20 1.51 -10.12
CA PHE A 576 12.54 0.81 -8.88
C PHE A 576 14.01 0.38 -8.76
N GLY A 577 14.89 0.87 -9.65
CA GLY A 577 16.33 0.66 -9.54
C GLY A 577 16.81 -0.73 -9.92
N GLY A 578 18.00 -1.09 -9.44
CA GLY A 578 18.60 -2.40 -9.56
C GLY A 578 18.96 -2.82 -10.97
N GLU A 579 19.03 -4.13 -11.20
CA GLU A 579 19.37 -4.68 -12.52
C GLU A 579 18.32 -4.33 -13.58
N THR A 580 17.05 -4.19 -13.18
CA THR A 580 16.00 -3.73 -14.11
C THR A 580 16.29 -2.32 -14.63
N ARG A 581 16.74 -1.40 -13.78
CA ARG A 581 17.18 -0.07 -14.20
C ARG A 581 18.40 -0.13 -15.14
N ARG A 582 19.38 -0.96 -14.82
CA ARG A 582 20.55 -1.14 -15.68
C ARG A 582 20.20 -1.64 -17.08
N ILE A 583 19.22 -2.55 -17.19
CA ILE A 583 18.70 -3.02 -18.49
C ILE A 583 18.02 -1.87 -19.23
N VAL A 584 17.19 -1.06 -18.57
CA VAL A 584 16.56 0.13 -19.17
C VAL A 584 17.59 1.13 -19.64
N ASP A 585 18.62 1.43 -18.84
CA ASP A 585 19.71 2.33 -19.21
C ASP A 585 20.50 1.80 -20.42
N HIS A 586 20.74 0.49 -20.49
CA HIS A 586 21.38 -0.15 -21.64
C HIS A 586 20.53 0.00 -22.92
N ILE A 587 19.23 -0.24 -22.84
CA ILE A 587 18.29 -0.06 -23.97
C ILE A 587 18.28 1.40 -24.44
N ASN A 588 18.27 2.35 -23.50
CA ASN A 588 18.31 3.79 -23.77
C ASN A 588 19.69 4.29 -24.24
N LYS A 589 20.71 3.42 -24.31
CA LYS A 589 22.08 3.78 -24.67
C LYS A 589 22.68 4.87 -23.80
N VAL A 590 22.39 4.82 -22.49
CA VAL A 590 22.98 5.77 -21.53
C VAL A 590 24.49 5.57 -21.47
N PRO A 591 25.30 6.63 -21.70
CA PRO A 591 26.75 6.49 -21.75
C PRO A 591 27.34 5.90 -20.46
N GLY A 592 28.17 4.86 -20.59
CA GLY A 592 28.83 4.19 -19.48
C GLY A 592 27.93 3.24 -18.68
N LYS A 593 26.71 2.96 -19.17
CA LYS A 593 25.75 2.02 -18.56
C LYS A 593 25.51 0.77 -19.41
N GLU A 594 26.37 0.53 -20.38
CA GLU A 594 26.27 -0.65 -21.25
C GLU A 594 26.50 -1.93 -20.45
N ILE A 595 25.67 -2.95 -20.70
CA ILE A 595 25.81 -4.28 -20.10
C ILE A 595 26.67 -5.13 -21.05
N VAL A 596 27.85 -5.52 -20.58
CA VAL A 596 28.79 -6.34 -21.35
C VAL A 596 28.17 -7.71 -21.68
N GLY A 597 28.13 -8.04 -22.97
CA GLY A 597 27.58 -9.31 -23.45
C GLY A 597 26.08 -9.32 -23.73
N LEU A 598 25.34 -8.27 -23.36
CA LEU A 598 23.94 -8.10 -23.76
C LEU A 598 23.90 -7.41 -25.15
N LYS A 599 23.16 -8.02 -26.09
CA LYS A 599 22.90 -7.41 -27.40
C LYS A 599 22.10 -6.10 -27.20
N GLN A 600 22.47 -5.06 -27.94
CA GLN A 600 21.69 -3.84 -28.01
C GLN A 600 20.30 -4.14 -28.63
N ILE A 601 19.27 -3.77 -27.95
CA ILE A 601 17.86 -3.92 -28.38
C ILE A 601 17.13 -2.58 -28.27
N GLU A 602 15.94 -2.53 -28.85
CA GLU A 602 15.02 -1.40 -28.73
C GLU A 602 13.76 -1.79 -27.95
N PHE A 603 13.06 -0.82 -27.36
CA PHE A 603 11.83 -1.09 -26.59
C PHE A 603 10.76 -1.88 -27.37
N LYS A 604 10.68 -1.69 -28.70
CA LYS A 604 9.77 -2.45 -29.55
C LYS A 604 10.04 -3.97 -29.54
N GLU A 605 11.29 -4.39 -29.26
CA GLU A 605 11.68 -5.80 -29.20
C GLU A 605 11.24 -6.48 -27.89
N LEU A 606 10.73 -5.69 -26.91
CA LEU A 606 10.15 -6.22 -25.69
C LEU A 606 8.76 -6.85 -25.92
N ASN A 607 8.16 -6.69 -27.07
CA ASN A 607 6.89 -7.28 -27.50
C ASN A 607 5.69 -7.02 -26.57
N ASN A 608 5.76 -6.01 -25.69
CA ASN A 608 4.78 -5.74 -24.66
C ASN A 608 3.59 -4.85 -25.08
N GLN A 609 3.48 -4.54 -26.38
CA GLN A 609 2.42 -3.70 -26.96
C GLN A 609 2.37 -2.25 -26.43
N VAL A 610 3.41 -1.78 -25.73
CA VAL A 610 3.57 -0.39 -25.29
C VAL A 610 4.39 0.34 -26.37
N THR A 611 3.76 1.22 -27.11
CA THR A 611 4.36 1.95 -28.23
C THR A 611 4.40 3.47 -28.04
N ASP A 612 3.61 3.98 -27.10
CA ASP A 612 3.61 5.41 -26.76
C ASP A 612 4.88 5.77 -25.98
N LYS A 613 5.55 6.84 -26.40
CA LYS A 613 6.83 7.25 -25.80
C LYS A 613 6.68 7.69 -24.34
N ASN A 614 5.57 8.36 -24.01
CA ASN A 614 5.33 8.80 -22.63
C ASN A 614 5.09 7.60 -21.71
N GLU A 615 4.41 6.57 -22.19
CA GLU A 615 4.19 5.34 -21.43
C GLU A 615 5.47 4.55 -21.24
N ILE A 616 6.35 4.48 -22.26
CA ILE A 616 7.69 3.91 -22.15
C ILE A 616 8.50 4.69 -21.11
N GLU A 617 8.43 6.01 -21.12
CA GLU A 617 9.07 6.89 -20.13
C GLU A 617 8.56 6.61 -18.71
N VAL A 618 7.24 6.48 -18.52
CA VAL A 618 6.63 6.11 -17.24
C VAL A 618 7.12 4.76 -16.75
N LEU A 619 7.09 3.71 -17.57
CA LEU A 619 7.59 2.39 -17.18
C LEU A 619 9.10 2.41 -16.85
N SER A 620 9.85 3.23 -17.57
CA SER A 620 11.30 3.34 -17.40
C SER A 620 11.72 4.08 -16.12
N ASN A 621 10.96 5.09 -15.70
CA ASN A 621 11.44 6.05 -14.70
C ASN A 621 10.49 6.27 -13.52
N SER A 622 9.18 6.02 -13.66
CA SER A 622 8.22 6.30 -12.59
C SER A 622 8.29 5.26 -11.47
N THR A 623 8.12 5.75 -10.24
CA THR A 623 7.82 4.93 -9.05
C THR A 623 6.34 5.00 -8.66
N ASN A 624 5.53 5.76 -9.40
CA ASN A 624 4.11 5.92 -9.16
C ASN A 624 3.33 4.71 -9.71
N ILE A 625 2.93 3.82 -8.83
CA ILE A 625 2.18 2.61 -9.18
C ILE A 625 0.83 2.91 -9.85
N PHE A 626 0.21 4.04 -9.55
CA PHE A 626 -1.07 4.45 -10.15
C PHE A 626 -0.94 4.90 -11.62
N GLU A 627 0.27 5.24 -12.07
CA GLU A 627 0.58 5.48 -13.48
C GLU A 627 1.02 4.19 -14.19
N ILE A 628 1.82 3.38 -13.52
CA ILE A 628 2.40 2.15 -14.07
C ILE A 628 1.32 1.09 -14.31
N ILE A 629 0.49 0.81 -13.31
CA ILE A 629 -0.46 -0.31 -13.36
C ILE A 629 -1.46 -0.19 -14.52
N PRO A 630 -2.11 0.96 -14.80
CA PRO A 630 -3.02 1.07 -15.94
C PRO A 630 -2.36 0.79 -17.30
N ILE A 631 -1.08 1.17 -17.47
CA ILE A 631 -0.33 0.88 -18.69
C ILE A 631 -0.12 -0.62 -18.84
N VAL A 632 0.38 -1.28 -17.78
CA VAL A 632 0.65 -2.72 -17.78
C VAL A 632 -0.63 -3.52 -18.00
N LEU A 633 -1.72 -3.21 -17.28
CA LEU A 633 -3.01 -3.92 -17.41
C LEU A 633 -3.58 -3.82 -18.82
N ARG A 634 -3.59 -2.61 -19.41
CA ARG A 634 -4.06 -2.41 -20.76
C ARG A 634 -3.23 -3.20 -21.78
N ALA A 635 -1.91 -3.15 -21.65
CA ALA A 635 -1.01 -3.87 -22.54
C ALA A 635 -1.17 -5.39 -22.41
N LEU A 636 -1.24 -5.92 -21.18
CA LEU A 636 -1.52 -7.34 -20.92
C LEU A 636 -2.87 -7.77 -21.50
N ASN A 637 -3.91 -6.94 -21.38
CA ASN A 637 -5.23 -7.22 -21.94
C ASN A 637 -5.22 -7.27 -23.47
N ASN A 638 -4.40 -6.44 -24.12
CA ASN A 638 -4.23 -6.49 -25.57
C ASN A 638 -3.46 -7.74 -26.02
N ILE A 639 -2.47 -8.20 -25.24
CA ILE A 639 -1.74 -9.44 -25.50
C ILE A 639 -2.62 -10.67 -25.26
N ALA A 640 -3.57 -10.59 -24.33
CA ALA A 640 -4.49 -11.69 -23.98
C ALA A 640 -5.64 -11.89 -24.98
N LYS A 641 -5.96 -10.87 -25.78
CA LYS A 641 -7.00 -10.94 -26.84
C LYS A 641 -6.58 -11.85 -27.97
#